data_348d1a51c9466becb506b37d79816e8c
#
_entry.id   348d1a51c9466becb506b37d79816e8c
#
_cell.length_a   1.000
_cell.length_b   1.000
_cell.length_c   1.000
_cell.angle_alpha   90.00
_cell.angle_beta   90.00
_cell.angle_gamma   90.00
#
_symmetry.space_group_name_H-M   'P 1'
#
loop_
_entity.id
_entity.type
_entity.pdbx_description
1 polymer ?
#
loop_
_entity_poly.entity_id
_entity_poly.type
_entity_poly.pdbx_seq_one_letter_code
_entity_poly.pdbx_strand_id
1 'polypeptide(L)'
;MRSTAFTVSVNGQPVDVAHAAASYDWVSFDVTGPVEISITAAEAGFWDKGVDIQPWRLGIRPVRQGKTIRFHLAAPAKLSISRPGDFLNNAAMLFVFAGTPPQPPPRAGPHVTIIAAGIHRESLNPKSGDTIYLEPGAFIFGSLNLFKVGGVKVLGRGTIVYEGTQDPTTDEGWMQKPDWHCIGSYDARNVQIEGLTCIVRARTWSIQMKDSFQFTYDDLRVIGGNPGNANQDGMDWLGGGGTIVRNSFFRASDDVFGIQGNWDGYTEEAILAPGKDVTDILVEDSELSTSISNIVRPGWPRKTFSSHNFTLRNSDILHGGIGACGETFALLGFWGAEHAHGEHSDYTFENLFLDDWYSLVQMEMDQDSALPGLHGFTFRNIWAPDQPPLADSNLSGDISGVAFDNVKYGQTVATTDADLPLIVSDGAKAPIFESPKNVVAKFSFDPPVFGVGQVVRFTAEASLGAKYTWLFGDGTEATGRIVSHRFADAEGTMLDGEAGGAGRFRVLLHVVGKTGSGTGNEDWASQGLVVVGKWREAASSAIQTLPGLTWQIFPGNWTELPDLTKEQAVFNGQSPSLSANPQGFVRYAAVWDGLIDIPADGGYTFHLLDRDGARLVIDGVQVARTGPPFAQVCGSPGNAMRYDRGAMGLRAGKHTIHVEGLHSVSEGAPAIYWEGPALPLTLVPVTAYSYARKDVVTR
;
A
#
# COMPACT_ATOMS: atom_id res chain seq x y z
N MET A 1 -19.39 17.18 -8.55
CA MET A 1 -20.33 16.07 -8.78
C MET A 1 -20.53 15.37 -7.46
N ARG A 2 -21.78 15.03 -7.14
CA ARG A 2 -22.10 14.36 -5.88
C ARG A 2 -21.86 12.86 -6.02
N SER A 3 -21.34 12.18 -4.99
CA SER A 3 -21.24 10.73 -4.95
C SER A 3 -22.59 10.05 -5.08
N THR A 4 -22.61 8.90 -5.75
CA THR A 4 -23.74 7.97 -5.77
C THR A 4 -23.45 6.68 -5.00
N ALA A 5 -22.18 6.45 -4.59
CA ALA A 5 -21.75 5.23 -3.92
C ALA A 5 -21.83 5.33 -2.39
N PHE A 6 -21.60 6.51 -1.81
CA PHE A 6 -21.55 6.69 -0.36
C PHE A 6 -22.33 7.92 0.11
N THR A 7 -22.87 7.80 1.33
CA THR A 7 -23.33 8.94 2.13
C THR A 7 -22.59 8.94 3.46
N VAL A 8 -22.23 10.14 3.94
CA VAL A 8 -21.44 10.32 5.17
C VAL A 8 -22.19 11.26 6.13
N SER A 9 -22.14 10.96 7.40
CA SER A 9 -22.53 11.91 8.46
C SER A 9 -21.44 11.98 9.52
N VAL A 10 -21.28 13.17 10.09
CA VAL A 10 -20.34 13.46 11.18
C VAL A 10 -21.15 13.96 12.37
N ASN A 11 -21.06 13.28 13.52
CA ASN A 11 -21.89 13.54 14.70
C ASN A 11 -23.39 13.62 14.36
N GLY A 12 -23.83 12.71 13.44
CA GLY A 12 -25.22 12.65 12.97
C GLY A 12 -25.61 13.73 11.94
N GLN A 13 -24.74 14.68 11.61
CA GLN A 13 -25.00 15.69 10.60
C GLN A 13 -24.50 15.24 9.24
N PRO A 14 -25.32 15.26 8.17
CA PRO A 14 -24.88 14.86 6.83
C PRO A 14 -23.82 15.80 6.29
N VAL A 15 -22.83 15.20 5.60
CA VAL A 15 -21.76 15.93 4.90
C VAL A 15 -21.81 15.56 3.42
N ASP A 16 -21.59 16.54 2.54
CA ASP A 16 -21.58 16.29 1.11
C ASP A 16 -20.36 15.45 0.68
N VAL A 17 -20.64 14.33 0.03
CA VAL A 17 -19.62 13.47 -0.57
C VAL A 17 -19.48 13.80 -2.04
N ALA A 18 -18.28 14.11 -2.45
CA ALA A 18 -17.98 14.45 -3.85
C ALA A 18 -17.38 13.24 -4.58
N HIS A 19 -17.74 13.11 -5.87
CA HIS A 19 -17.10 12.16 -6.75
C HIS A 19 -15.80 12.74 -7.31
N ALA A 20 -14.69 12.02 -7.15
CA ALA A 20 -13.39 12.43 -7.65
C ALA A 20 -13.13 11.93 -9.09
N ALA A 21 -12.58 10.73 -9.21
CA ALA A 21 -12.22 10.11 -10.48
C ALA A 21 -12.50 8.61 -10.43
N ALA A 22 -12.76 7.99 -11.55
CA ALA A 22 -13.05 6.55 -11.64
C ALA A 22 -14.13 6.10 -10.64
N SER A 23 -13.77 5.28 -9.65
CA SER A 23 -14.66 4.78 -8.59
C SER A 23 -14.38 5.46 -7.25
N TYR A 24 -13.64 6.57 -7.23
CA TYR A 24 -13.20 7.23 -6.00
C TYR A 24 -14.11 8.38 -5.62
N ASP A 25 -14.52 8.38 -4.38
CA ASP A 25 -15.26 9.45 -3.74
C ASP A 25 -14.44 10.05 -2.59
N TRP A 26 -14.77 11.27 -2.22
CA TRP A 26 -14.12 11.92 -1.11
C TRP A 26 -15.04 12.85 -0.35
N VAL A 27 -14.73 13.08 0.92
CA VAL A 27 -15.42 14.02 1.79
C VAL A 27 -14.38 14.81 2.58
N SER A 28 -14.63 16.10 2.77
CA SER A 28 -13.78 16.96 3.61
C SER A 28 -14.66 17.77 4.57
N PHE A 29 -14.23 17.81 5.82
CA PHE A 29 -14.88 18.59 6.88
C PHE A 29 -13.86 18.97 7.96
N ASP A 30 -14.19 20.02 8.71
CA ASP A 30 -13.32 20.51 9.77
C ASP A 30 -13.71 19.90 11.11
N VAL A 31 -12.71 19.58 11.93
CA VAL A 31 -12.89 19.02 13.28
C VAL A 31 -12.07 19.79 14.30
N THR A 32 -12.65 20.01 15.48
CA THR A 32 -11.98 20.67 16.60
C THR A 32 -11.83 19.74 17.82
N GLY A 33 -12.22 18.49 17.68
CA GLY A 33 -12.16 17.45 18.72
C GLY A 33 -12.66 16.12 18.18
N PRO A 34 -12.85 15.11 19.04
CA PRO A 34 -13.34 13.79 18.65
C PRO A 34 -14.71 13.85 17.97
N VAL A 35 -14.87 13.04 16.92
CA VAL A 35 -16.11 12.96 16.14
C VAL A 35 -16.51 11.51 15.89
N GLU A 36 -17.83 11.25 15.79
CA GLU A 36 -18.36 10.02 15.25
C GLU A 36 -18.59 10.17 13.73
N ILE A 37 -18.07 9.25 12.96
CA ILE A 37 -18.26 9.17 11.51
C ILE A 37 -19.14 7.98 11.19
N SER A 38 -20.17 8.19 10.38
CA SER A 38 -21.04 7.15 9.87
C SER A 38 -21.03 7.18 8.34
N ILE A 39 -20.71 6.04 7.72
CA ILE A 39 -20.61 5.89 6.26
C ILE A 39 -21.60 4.81 5.83
N THR A 40 -22.49 5.14 4.93
CA THR A 40 -23.47 4.20 4.36
C THR A 40 -23.16 4.01 2.86
N ALA A 41 -22.90 2.77 2.46
CA ALA A 41 -22.76 2.41 1.06
C ALA A 41 -24.15 2.32 0.39
N ALA A 42 -24.24 2.71 -0.88
CA ALA A 42 -25.47 2.56 -1.66
C ALA A 42 -25.78 1.08 -1.96
N GLU A 43 -24.75 0.33 -2.29
CA GLU A 43 -24.81 -1.10 -2.60
C GLU A 43 -25.11 -1.93 -1.32
N ALA A 44 -26.06 -2.86 -1.42
CA ALA A 44 -26.32 -3.80 -0.35
C ALA A 44 -25.21 -4.84 -0.27
N GLY A 45 -24.76 -5.17 0.95
CA GLY A 45 -23.68 -6.13 1.15
C GLY A 45 -22.28 -5.59 0.81
N PHE A 46 -22.14 -4.30 0.52
CA PHE A 46 -20.83 -3.69 0.18
C PHE A 46 -19.75 -4.03 1.21
N TRP A 47 -20.07 -3.95 2.49
CA TRP A 47 -19.12 -4.22 3.59
C TRP A 47 -19.04 -5.69 4.02
N ASP A 48 -19.67 -6.62 3.30
CA ASP A 48 -19.68 -8.04 3.71
C ASP A 48 -18.32 -8.72 3.60
N LYS A 49 -17.42 -8.15 2.77
CA LYS A 49 -16.03 -8.61 2.63
C LYS A 49 -15.06 -7.99 3.63
N GLY A 50 -15.56 -7.20 4.58
CA GLY A 50 -14.74 -6.46 5.53
C GLY A 50 -14.64 -4.98 5.20
N VAL A 51 -13.91 -4.27 6.03
CA VAL A 51 -13.63 -2.83 5.91
C VAL A 51 -12.14 -2.60 6.17
N ASP A 52 -11.50 -1.89 5.26
CA ASP A 52 -10.14 -1.41 5.40
C ASP A 52 -10.15 0.09 5.65
N ILE A 53 -9.65 0.53 6.80
CA ILE A 53 -9.46 1.94 7.16
C ILE A 53 -7.98 2.17 7.43
N GLN A 54 -7.36 2.97 6.60
CA GLN A 54 -5.94 3.30 6.68
C GLN A 54 -5.74 4.79 7.00
N PRO A 55 -4.67 5.16 7.70
CA PRO A 55 -3.53 4.37 8.21
C PRO A 55 -3.88 3.41 9.34
N TRP A 56 -3.36 2.19 9.28
CA TRP A 56 -3.65 1.15 10.28
C TRP A 56 -3.12 1.48 11.68
N ARG A 57 -2.05 2.29 11.78
CA ARG A 57 -1.52 2.74 13.08
C ARG A 57 -2.51 3.57 13.90
N LEU A 58 -3.59 4.07 13.31
CA LEU A 58 -4.65 4.76 14.04
C LEU A 58 -5.56 3.81 14.82
N GLY A 59 -5.48 2.49 14.58
CA GLY A 59 -6.24 1.48 15.32
C GLY A 59 -7.75 1.59 15.17
N ILE A 60 -8.24 2.22 14.12
CA ILE A 60 -9.69 2.45 13.92
C ILE A 60 -10.35 1.13 13.54
N ARG A 61 -11.31 0.70 14.35
CA ARG A 61 -12.20 -0.43 14.04
C ARG A 61 -13.63 0.06 13.91
N PRO A 62 -14.24 -0.03 12.73
CA PRO A 62 -15.63 0.37 12.57
C PRO A 62 -16.60 -0.68 13.14
N VAL A 63 -17.73 -0.22 13.64
CA VAL A 63 -18.89 -1.06 13.93
C VAL A 63 -19.77 -1.12 12.69
N ARG A 64 -20.00 -2.33 12.16
CA ARG A 64 -20.85 -2.56 10.99
C ARG A 64 -22.30 -2.85 11.37
N GLN A 65 -23.21 -2.20 10.68
CA GLN A 65 -24.65 -2.47 10.78
C GLN A 65 -25.27 -2.44 9.37
N GLY A 66 -25.43 -3.61 8.78
CA GLY A 66 -25.87 -3.74 7.39
C GLY A 66 -24.91 -3.04 6.43
N LYS A 67 -25.42 -2.08 5.66
CA LYS A 67 -24.62 -1.28 4.71
C LYS A 67 -23.96 -0.04 5.31
N THR A 68 -24.04 0.14 6.62
CA THR A 68 -23.47 1.29 7.34
C THR A 68 -22.33 0.84 8.24
N ILE A 69 -21.24 1.58 8.22
CA ILE A 69 -20.15 1.48 9.19
C ILE A 69 -20.08 2.76 10.01
N ARG A 70 -19.69 2.63 11.30
CA ARG A 70 -19.50 3.74 12.23
C ARG A 70 -18.19 3.57 12.98
N PHE A 71 -17.49 4.66 13.18
CA PHE A 71 -16.28 4.69 14.00
C PHE A 71 -16.05 6.07 14.60
N HIS A 72 -15.19 6.13 15.62
CA HIS A 72 -14.76 7.36 16.25
C HIS A 72 -13.40 7.79 15.71
N LEU A 73 -13.25 9.06 15.43
CA LEU A 73 -11.99 9.70 15.07
C LEU A 73 -11.62 10.67 16.19
N ALA A 74 -10.48 10.41 16.86
CA ALA A 74 -10.05 11.16 18.03
C ALA A 74 -9.43 12.53 17.71
N ALA A 75 -8.84 12.67 16.53
CA ALA A 75 -8.11 13.86 16.07
C ALA A 75 -8.23 14.01 14.55
N PRO A 76 -7.85 15.18 13.97
CA PRO A 76 -7.75 15.33 12.52
C PRO A 76 -6.93 14.20 11.87
N ALA A 77 -7.42 13.69 10.74
CA ALA A 77 -6.73 12.64 9.97
C ALA A 77 -7.22 12.62 8.51
N LYS A 78 -6.38 12.05 7.65
CA LYS A 78 -6.72 11.74 6.26
C LYS A 78 -6.78 10.22 6.14
N LEU A 79 -7.95 9.71 5.75
CA LEU A 79 -8.22 8.27 5.75
C LEU A 79 -8.50 7.78 4.34
N SER A 80 -8.01 6.59 4.03
CA SER A 80 -8.45 5.78 2.90
C SER A 80 -9.37 4.68 3.42
N ILE A 81 -10.58 4.57 2.89
CA ILE A 81 -11.58 3.59 3.30
C ILE A 81 -12.03 2.77 2.10
N SER A 82 -11.85 1.46 2.18
CA SER A 82 -12.17 0.52 1.11
C SER A 82 -12.59 -0.84 1.69
N ARG A 83 -12.82 -1.80 0.83
CA ARG A 83 -12.84 -3.22 1.21
C ARG A 83 -11.43 -3.78 1.07
N PRO A 84 -11.07 -4.84 1.79
CA PRO A 84 -9.77 -5.50 1.63
C PRO A 84 -9.48 -5.85 0.16
N GLY A 85 -8.33 -5.44 -0.34
CA GLY A 85 -7.88 -5.67 -1.72
C GLY A 85 -8.51 -4.77 -2.80
N ASP A 86 -9.46 -3.90 -2.48
CA ASP A 86 -10.15 -3.04 -3.46
C ASP A 86 -9.22 -2.00 -4.11
N PHE A 87 -8.18 -1.57 -3.42
CA PHE A 87 -7.22 -0.60 -3.96
C PHE A 87 -6.55 -1.09 -5.26
N LEU A 88 -6.52 -2.40 -5.49
CA LEU A 88 -5.95 -3.03 -6.67
C LEU A 88 -6.93 -3.13 -7.85
N ASN A 89 -8.23 -2.95 -7.65
CA ASN A 89 -9.27 -3.41 -8.59
C ASN A 89 -10.19 -2.31 -9.11
N ASN A 90 -9.84 -1.04 -9.09
CA ASN A 90 -10.76 0.06 -9.47
C ASN A 90 -12.07 0.08 -8.68
N ALA A 91 -12.10 -0.53 -7.52
CA ALA A 91 -13.32 -0.59 -6.74
C ALA A 91 -13.63 0.74 -6.07
N ALA A 92 -14.85 0.88 -5.56
CA ALA A 92 -15.28 2.06 -4.86
C ALA A 92 -14.45 2.29 -3.58
N MET A 93 -13.72 3.40 -3.53
CA MET A 93 -12.98 3.85 -2.36
C MET A 93 -13.49 5.20 -1.90
N LEU A 94 -13.47 5.43 -0.59
CA LEU A 94 -13.83 6.72 0.00
C LEU A 94 -12.64 7.31 0.76
N PHE A 95 -12.21 8.51 0.37
CA PHE A 95 -11.22 9.26 1.12
C PHE A 95 -11.92 10.24 2.07
N VAL A 96 -11.51 10.21 3.34
CA VAL A 96 -12.08 11.07 4.39
C VAL A 96 -11.00 12.02 4.88
N PHE A 97 -11.22 13.31 4.67
CA PHE A 97 -10.31 14.37 5.09
C PHE A 97 -10.93 15.17 6.23
N ALA A 98 -10.66 14.73 7.45
CA ALA A 98 -11.02 15.43 8.67
C ALA A 98 -9.87 16.38 9.04
N GLY A 99 -9.99 17.64 8.67
CA GLY A 99 -8.94 18.64 8.85
C GLY A 99 -9.18 19.58 10.02
N THR A 100 -8.17 20.36 10.37
CA THR A 100 -8.36 21.53 11.24
C THR A 100 -9.03 22.66 10.45
N PRO A 101 -9.83 23.54 11.09
CA PRO A 101 -10.39 24.70 10.41
C PRO A 101 -9.32 25.53 9.68
N PRO A 102 -9.56 25.90 8.43
CA PRO A 102 -8.57 26.68 7.66
C PRO A 102 -8.37 28.07 8.26
N GLN A 103 -7.24 28.68 7.94
CA GLN A 103 -7.02 30.09 8.26
C GLN A 103 -8.09 30.97 7.59
N PRO A 104 -8.51 32.08 8.22
CA PRO A 104 -9.46 32.98 7.61
C PRO A 104 -8.90 33.57 6.30
N PRO A 105 -9.77 33.97 5.36
CA PRO A 105 -9.32 34.57 4.11
C PRO A 105 -8.45 35.79 4.38
N PRO A 106 -7.43 36.04 3.55
CA PRO A 106 -6.58 37.21 3.66
C PRO A 106 -7.39 38.48 3.44
N ARG A 107 -6.91 39.62 3.96
CA ARG A 107 -7.55 40.89 3.70
C ARG A 107 -7.49 41.22 2.21
N ALA A 108 -8.60 41.75 1.69
CA ALA A 108 -8.64 42.22 0.29
C ALA A 108 -7.54 43.26 0.02
N GLY A 109 -6.93 43.15 -1.14
CA GLY A 109 -5.83 44.01 -1.56
C GLY A 109 -5.55 43.88 -3.06
N PRO A 110 -4.66 44.70 -3.64
CA PRO A 110 -4.42 44.72 -5.09
C PRO A 110 -3.83 43.41 -5.64
N HIS A 111 -3.23 42.60 -4.80
CA HIS A 111 -2.64 41.28 -5.13
C HIS A 111 -3.38 40.14 -4.47
N VAL A 112 -4.62 40.34 -4.02
CA VAL A 112 -5.42 39.32 -3.35
C VAL A 112 -6.68 39.05 -4.16
N THR A 113 -6.82 37.80 -4.59
CA THR A 113 -8.02 37.29 -5.27
C THR A 113 -8.71 36.27 -4.38
N ILE A 114 -9.97 36.50 -4.06
CA ILE A 114 -10.82 35.54 -3.35
C ILE A 114 -11.77 34.92 -4.37
N ILE A 115 -11.72 33.60 -4.48
CA ILE A 115 -12.59 32.81 -5.36
C ILE A 115 -13.67 32.18 -4.49
N ALA A 116 -14.89 32.65 -4.68
CA ALA A 116 -16.04 32.21 -3.89
C ALA A 116 -16.44 30.73 -4.19
N ALA A 117 -17.17 30.11 -3.26
CA ALA A 117 -17.79 28.83 -3.48
C ALA A 117 -18.61 28.81 -4.78
N GLY A 118 -18.51 27.73 -5.55
CA GLY A 118 -19.17 27.58 -6.85
C GLY A 118 -18.29 26.89 -7.88
N ILE A 119 -18.81 26.84 -9.11
CA ILE A 119 -18.11 26.21 -10.25
C ILE A 119 -17.48 27.29 -11.11
N HIS A 120 -16.17 27.24 -11.28
CA HIS A 120 -15.36 28.11 -12.11
C HIS A 120 -14.73 27.30 -13.23
N ARG A 121 -14.85 27.72 -14.49
CA ARG A 121 -14.35 26.98 -15.67
C ARG A 121 -13.21 27.74 -16.34
N GLU A 122 -12.21 28.09 -15.55
CA GLU A 122 -11.01 28.79 -16.01
C GLU A 122 -9.80 28.36 -15.19
N SER A 123 -8.64 28.27 -15.82
CA SER A 123 -7.39 28.01 -15.13
C SER A 123 -6.93 29.23 -14.34
N LEU A 124 -6.25 28.98 -13.22
CA LEU A 124 -5.65 29.99 -12.37
C LEU A 124 -4.26 30.35 -12.91
N ASN A 125 -4.05 31.62 -13.27
CA ASN A 125 -2.79 32.11 -13.80
C ASN A 125 -2.30 33.32 -12.97
N PRO A 126 -1.78 33.10 -11.75
CA PRO A 126 -1.31 34.14 -10.88
C PRO A 126 -0.10 34.87 -11.47
N LYS A 127 0.08 36.12 -11.07
CA LYS A 127 1.30 36.90 -11.31
C LYS A 127 2.20 36.86 -10.07
N SER A 128 3.47 37.23 -10.25
CA SER A 128 4.40 37.33 -9.12
C SER A 128 3.83 38.24 -8.01
N GLY A 129 3.90 37.71 -6.77
CA GLY A 129 3.40 38.39 -5.58
C GLY A 129 1.90 38.22 -5.30
N ASP A 130 1.15 37.55 -6.16
CA ASP A 130 -0.29 37.36 -5.98
C ASP A 130 -0.57 36.34 -4.85
N THR A 131 -1.68 36.59 -4.17
CA THR A 131 -2.31 35.63 -3.22
C THR A 131 -3.71 35.29 -3.75
N ILE A 132 -3.94 34.01 -4.02
CA ILE A 132 -5.25 33.46 -4.39
C ILE A 132 -5.79 32.70 -3.19
N TYR A 133 -7.01 33.00 -2.78
CA TYR A 133 -7.71 32.25 -1.74
C TYR A 133 -8.96 31.61 -2.34
N LEU A 134 -9.04 30.27 -2.23
CA LEU A 134 -10.19 29.50 -2.67
C LEU A 134 -11.07 29.16 -1.47
N GLU A 135 -12.28 29.69 -1.44
CA GLU A 135 -13.25 29.36 -0.40
C GLU A 135 -13.60 27.87 -0.42
N PRO A 136 -13.99 27.28 0.75
CA PRO A 136 -14.56 25.94 0.77
C PRO A 136 -15.75 25.84 -0.20
N GLY A 137 -15.74 24.81 -1.07
CA GLY A 137 -16.76 24.64 -2.11
C GLY A 137 -16.48 25.40 -3.41
N ALA A 138 -15.36 26.09 -3.57
CA ALA A 138 -14.87 26.55 -4.86
C ALA A 138 -14.31 25.38 -5.67
N PHE A 139 -14.86 25.15 -6.86
CA PHE A 139 -14.41 24.12 -7.81
C PHE A 139 -13.88 24.78 -9.07
N ILE A 140 -12.60 24.61 -9.34
CA ILE A 140 -11.92 25.13 -10.51
C ILE A 140 -11.76 23.99 -11.53
N PHE A 141 -12.53 24.03 -12.62
CA PHE A 141 -12.35 23.13 -13.74
C PHE A 141 -11.29 23.70 -14.69
N GLY A 142 -10.04 23.32 -14.45
CA GLY A 142 -8.86 23.84 -15.13
C GLY A 142 -7.58 23.43 -14.39
N SER A 143 -6.58 24.29 -14.43
CA SER A 143 -5.24 24.12 -13.85
C SER A 143 -4.85 25.30 -12.98
N LEU A 144 -3.86 25.09 -12.11
CA LEU A 144 -3.07 26.17 -11.51
C LEU A 144 -1.73 26.27 -12.26
N ASN A 145 -1.52 27.36 -12.99
CA ASN A 145 -0.35 27.56 -13.84
C ASN A 145 0.61 28.56 -13.21
N LEU A 146 1.75 28.09 -12.77
CA LEU A 146 2.81 28.86 -12.12
C LEU A 146 4.00 29.02 -13.08
N PHE A 147 3.79 29.84 -14.11
CA PHE A 147 4.76 30.02 -15.18
C PHE A 147 5.55 31.32 -15.01
N LYS A 148 6.85 31.21 -14.74
CA LYS A 148 7.79 32.33 -14.55
C LYS A 148 7.32 33.34 -13.49
N VAL A 149 6.85 32.84 -12.36
CA VAL A 149 6.33 33.64 -11.26
C VAL A 149 7.12 33.44 -9.97
N GLY A 150 7.05 34.42 -9.09
CA GLY A 150 7.68 34.34 -7.78
C GLY A 150 6.85 34.98 -6.67
N GLY A 151 6.96 34.45 -5.44
CA GLY A 151 6.26 34.97 -4.28
C GLY A 151 4.75 34.77 -4.31
N VAL A 152 4.26 33.74 -5.00
CA VAL A 152 2.83 33.44 -5.12
C VAL A 152 2.35 32.61 -3.92
N LYS A 153 1.14 32.93 -3.45
CA LYS A 153 0.43 32.12 -2.45
C LYS A 153 -0.91 31.66 -2.99
N VAL A 154 -1.22 30.36 -2.85
CA VAL A 154 -2.54 29.81 -3.17
C VAL A 154 -3.04 29.06 -1.94
N LEU A 155 -4.10 29.59 -1.34
CA LEU A 155 -4.54 29.19 0.01
C LEU A 155 -6.03 28.82 -0.01
N GLY A 156 -6.49 28.14 1.04
CA GLY A 156 -7.91 27.86 1.27
C GLY A 156 -8.28 26.38 1.08
N ARG A 157 -9.57 26.10 0.89
CA ARG A 157 -10.13 24.73 0.81
C ARG A 157 -10.80 24.46 -0.54
N GLY A 158 -10.37 25.12 -1.59
CA GLY A 158 -10.90 24.88 -2.93
C GLY A 158 -10.41 23.58 -3.55
N THR A 159 -11.09 23.18 -4.62
CA THR A 159 -10.79 21.99 -5.39
C THR A 159 -10.47 22.37 -6.82
N ILE A 160 -9.33 21.93 -7.32
CA ILE A 160 -8.97 22.01 -8.74
C ILE A 160 -9.29 20.66 -9.37
N VAL A 161 -10.07 20.64 -10.44
CA VAL A 161 -10.45 19.44 -11.19
C VAL A 161 -9.85 19.55 -12.59
N TYR A 162 -8.86 18.71 -12.87
CA TYR A 162 -8.23 18.64 -14.17
C TYR A 162 -8.87 17.53 -15.01
N GLU A 163 -9.49 17.94 -16.13
CA GLU A 163 -10.20 17.06 -17.07
C GLU A 163 -9.59 17.08 -18.49
N GLY A 164 -8.31 17.44 -18.61
CA GLY A 164 -7.65 17.50 -19.91
C GLY A 164 -7.78 16.23 -20.73
N THR A 165 -7.84 16.37 -22.04
CA THR A 165 -8.07 15.27 -22.99
C THR A 165 -6.77 14.78 -23.65
N GLN A 166 -5.63 15.37 -23.30
CA GLN A 166 -4.35 15.03 -23.90
C GLN A 166 -3.91 13.64 -23.50
N ASP A 167 -3.43 12.88 -24.46
CA ASP A 167 -2.71 11.64 -24.22
C ASP A 167 -1.21 11.93 -24.26
N PRO A 168 -0.53 11.87 -23.10
CA PRO A 168 0.90 12.18 -23.05
C PRO A 168 1.76 11.20 -23.87
N THR A 169 1.23 10.08 -24.28
CA THR A 169 1.97 9.11 -25.10
C THR A 169 1.97 9.48 -26.59
N THR A 170 1.17 10.42 -27.02
CA THR A 170 1.01 10.77 -28.46
C THR A 170 1.41 12.19 -28.80
N ASP A 171 1.64 13.07 -27.82
CA ASP A 171 1.98 14.48 -28.06
C ASP A 171 3.34 14.82 -27.45
N GLU A 172 4.31 15.07 -28.33
CA GLU A 172 5.70 15.42 -28.00
C GLU A 172 5.74 16.78 -27.38
N GLY A 173 5.44 17.30 -26.56
CA GLY A 173 5.56 18.69 -26.04
C GLY A 173 4.61 18.99 -24.90
N TRP A 174 3.87 17.99 -24.46
CA TRP A 174 2.91 18.16 -23.39
C TRP A 174 3.56 18.61 -22.07
N MET A 175 4.80 18.20 -21.81
CA MET A 175 5.55 18.58 -20.62
C MET A 175 5.96 20.06 -20.56
N GLN A 176 5.92 20.75 -21.69
CA GLN A 176 6.26 22.17 -21.75
C GLN A 176 5.06 23.07 -21.50
N LYS A 177 3.85 22.50 -21.44
CA LYS A 177 2.62 23.24 -21.25
C LYS A 177 2.15 23.08 -19.80
N PRO A 178 2.34 24.08 -18.93
CA PRO A 178 1.99 23.98 -17.51
C PRO A 178 0.50 23.75 -17.27
N ASP A 179 -0.36 24.08 -18.22
CA ASP A 179 -1.81 23.87 -18.17
C ASP A 179 -2.26 22.41 -18.44
N TRP A 180 -1.33 21.49 -18.59
CA TRP A 180 -1.60 20.05 -18.78
C TRP A 180 -1.61 19.23 -17.49
N HIS A 181 -1.47 19.87 -16.37
CA HIS A 181 -1.46 19.28 -15.04
C HIS A 181 -2.46 19.98 -14.13
N CYS A 182 -2.86 19.34 -13.06
CA CYS A 182 -3.66 20.04 -12.05
C CYS A 182 -2.90 21.25 -11.49
N ILE A 183 -1.60 21.06 -11.19
CA ILE A 183 -0.69 22.14 -10.80
C ILE A 183 0.58 22.00 -11.65
N GLY A 184 0.83 22.99 -12.52
CA GLY A 184 2.03 23.03 -13.34
C GLY A 184 2.90 24.22 -12.98
N SER A 185 4.21 24.01 -12.83
CA SER A 185 5.16 25.10 -12.62
C SER A 185 6.35 25.01 -13.59
N TYR A 186 6.78 26.18 -14.06
CA TYR A 186 7.96 26.34 -14.87
C TYR A 186 8.69 27.63 -14.53
N ASP A 187 9.96 27.54 -14.17
CA ASP A 187 10.80 28.68 -13.76
C ASP A 187 10.10 29.54 -12.69
N ALA A 188 9.50 28.89 -11.71
CA ALA A 188 8.79 29.54 -10.62
C ALA A 188 9.58 29.43 -9.31
N ARG A 189 9.43 30.42 -8.42
CA ARG A 189 10.20 30.48 -7.18
C ARG A 189 9.40 31.02 -6.02
N ASN A 190 9.68 30.52 -4.81
CA ASN A 190 9.08 30.99 -3.57
C ASN A 190 7.54 30.98 -3.64
N VAL A 191 6.97 29.79 -3.77
CA VAL A 191 5.53 29.56 -3.88
C VAL A 191 5.02 28.79 -2.67
N GLN A 192 3.88 29.21 -2.13
CA GLN A 192 3.17 28.52 -1.05
C GLN A 192 1.80 28.06 -1.55
N ILE A 193 1.49 26.78 -1.38
CA ILE A 193 0.19 26.20 -1.70
C ILE A 193 -0.31 25.47 -0.45
N GLU A 194 -1.52 25.83 0.03
CA GLU A 194 -2.04 25.33 1.29
C GLU A 194 -3.53 24.99 1.20
N GLY A 195 -3.90 23.78 1.64
CA GLY A 195 -5.27 23.36 1.87
C GLY A 195 -6.04 22.87 0.64
N LEU A 196 -5.44 22.87 -0.54
CA LEU A 196 -6.13 22.56 -1.80
C LEU A 196 -6.38 21.05 -1.97
N THR A 197 -7.43 20.74 -2.71
CA THR A 197 -7.68 19.40 -3.27
C THR A 197 -7.46 19.43 -4.77
N CYS A 198 -6.66 18.50 -5.27
CA CYS A 198 -6.35 18.32 -6.67
C CYS A 198 -6.97 17.00 -7.16
N ILE A 199 -7.93 17.06 -8.07
CA ILE A 199 -8.57 15.90 -8.69
C ILE A 199 -8.10 15.79 -10.13
N VAL A 200 -7.46 14.65 -10.48
CA VAL A 200 -6.97 14.42 -11.83
C VAL A 200 -7.78 13.33 -12.50
N ARG A 201 -8.52 13.69 -13.53
CA ARG A 201 -9.35 12.79 -14.34
C ARG A 201 -8.73 12.42 -15.68
N ALA A 202 -7.71 13.16 -16.07
CA ALA A 202 -6.95 12.90 -17.29
C ALA A 202 -5.81 11.93 -17.03
N ARG A 203 -5.32 11.29 -18.07
CA ARG A 203 -4.08 10.50 -18.02
C ARG A 203 -2.88 11.45 -18.12
N THR A 204 -2.47 12.00 -17.00
CA THR A 204 -1.33 12.92 -16.88
C THR A 204 -0.83 12.96 -15.45
N TRP A 205 0.38 13.40 -15.22
CA TRP A 205 0.91 13.71 -13.89
C TRP A 205 0.05 14.76 -13.17
N SER A 206 -0.12 14.60 -11.88
CA SER A 206 -0.98 15.52 -11.12
C SER A 206 -0.31 16.86 -10.91
N ILE A 207 0.96 16.84 -10.52
CA ILE A 207 1.75 18.04 -10.27
C ILE A 207 3.08 17.95 -11.01
N GLN A 208 3.40 18.95 -11.80
CA GLN A 208 4.69 19.08 -12.47
C GLN A 208 5.47 20.26 -11.92
N MET A 209 6.74 20.02 -11.60
CA MET A 209 7.69 21.05 -11.22
C MET A 209 8.86 21.06 -12.19
N LYS A 210 8.92 22.03 -13.11
CA LYS A 210 10.03 22.19 -14.07
C LYS A 210 10.84 23.44 -13.71
N ASP A 211 12.14 23.27 -13.48
CA ASP A 211 13.07 24.38 -13.13
C ASP A 211 12.57 25.27 -11.99
N SER A 212 11.88 24.69 -11.04
CA SER A 212 11.16 25.44 -10.00
C SER A 212 11.79 25.23 -8.63
N PHE A 213 11.80 26.29 -7.80
CA PHE A 213 12.56 26.28 -6.54
C PHE A 213 11.77 26.91 -5.39
N GLN A 214 12.02 26.42 -4.17
CA GLN A 214 11.47 26.97 -2.92
C GLN A 214 9.94 26.93 -2.90
N PHE A 215 9.38 25.76 -3.07
CA PHE A 215 7.96 25.49 -2.95
C PHE A 215 7.62 24.91 -1.57
N THR A 216 6.48 25.32 -1.03
CA THR A 216 5.87 24.67 0.14
C THR A 216 4.46 24.26 -0.24
N TYR A 217 4.19 22.96 -0.13
CA TYR A 217 2.87 22.34 -0.23
C TYR A 217 2.48 21.85 1.17
N ASP A 218 1.39 22.39 1.71
CA ASP A 218 0.89 22.06 3.04
C ASP A 218 -0.58 21.67 2.96
N ASP A 219 -0.98 20.57 3.58
CA ASP A 219 -2.35 20.09 3.59
C ASP A 219 -2.95 19.90 2.17
N LEU A 220 -2.12 19.45 1.24
CA LEU A 220 -2.55 19.17 -0.13
C LEU A 220 -3.19 17.78 -0.21
N ARG A 221 -4.25 17.65 -1.02
CA ARG A 221 -4.89 16.36 -1.29
C ARG A 221 -4.89 16.11 -2.78
N VAL A 222 -4.12 15.14 -3.22
CA VAL A 222 -4.04 14.73 -4.63
C VAL A 222 -4.79 13.43 -4.81
N ILE A 223 -5.82 13.43 -5.62
CA ILE A 223 -6.60 12.25 -5.98
C ILE A 223 -6.52 12.12 -7.50
N GLY A 224 -5.51 11.43 -7.95
CA GLY A 224 -5.41 10.84 -9.26
C GLY A 224 -5.71 9.36 -9.14
N GLY A 225 -5.41 8.61 -10.15
CA GLY A 225 -5.40 7.18 -9.96
C GLY A 225 -6.63 6.47 -10.40
N ASN A 226 -6.83 6.46 -11.69
CA ASN A 226 -7.60 5.41 -12.31
C ASN A 226 -6.68 4.19 -12.40
N PRO A 227 -6.83 3.14 -11.54
CA PRO A 227 -6.02 1.94 -11.62
C PRO A 227 -5.98 1.42 -13.06
N GLY A 228 -4.79 1.06 -13.55
CA GLY A 228 -4.56 0.69 -14.93
C GLY A 228 -4.20 1.85 -15.86
N ASN A 229 -4.20 3.09 -15.41
CA ASN A 229 -3.65 4.22 -16.15
C ASN A 229 -2.25 4.55 -15.65
N ALA A 230 -1.23 4.06 -16.33
CA ALA A 230 0.11 4.60 -16.21
C ALA A 230 0.12 6.12 -16.49
N ASN A 231 1.13 6.84 -15.99
CA ASN A 231 1.29 8.30 -16.11
C ASN A 231 0.25 9.15 -15.35
N GLN A 232 -0.34 8.64 -14.26
CA GLN A 232 -1.03 9.48 -13.29
C GLN A 232 -0.21 9.54 -12.00
N ASP A 233 0.98 10.13 -12.12
CA ASP A 233 1.90 10.35 -11.02
C ASP A 233 1.36 11.42 -10.06
N GLY A 234 1.86 11.40 -8.83
CA GLY A 234 1.49 12.39 -7.83
C GLY A 234 2.20 13.72 -8.06
N MET A 235 3.54 13.72 -8.03
CA MET A 235 4.34 14.92 -8.26
C MET A 235 5.68 14.57 -8.92
N ASP A 236 6.04 15.33 -9.96
CA ASP A 236 7.25 15.12 -10.75
C ASP A 236 8.14 16.34 -10.78
N TRP A 237 9.43 16.14 -10.50
CA TRP A 237 10.47 17.16 -10.56
C TRP A 237 11.29 17.02 -11.83
N LEU A 238 11.30 18.08 -12.65
CA LEU A 238 12.07 18.20 -13.90
C LEU A 238 13.14 19.28 -13.74
N GLY A 239 14.01 19.10 -12.74
CA GLY A 239 14.97 20.10 -12.31
C GLY A 239 14.41 21.05 -11.27
N GLY A 240 15.28 21.55 -10.39
CA GLY A 240 14.91 22.47 -9.33
C GLY A 240 15.14 21.91 -7.93
N GLY A 241 14.48 22.49 -6.93
CA GLY A 241 14.65 22.02 -5.56
C GLY A 241 14.19 22.97 -4.47
N GLY A 242 14.56 22.65 -3.22
CA GLY A 242 14.07 23.39 -2.04
C GLY A 242 12.56 23.22 -1.86
N THR A 243 12.04 22.00 -2.12
CA THR A 243 10.61 21.72 -2.04
C THR A 243 10.28 21.06 -0.69
N ILE A 244 9.25 21.57 -0.03
CA ILE A 244 8.66 20.97 1.17
C ILE A 244 7.23 20.55 0.84
N VAL A 245 6.93 19.27 1.05
CA VAL A 245 5.59 18.69 1.01
C VAL A 245 5.27 18.16 2.39
N ARG A 246 4.22 18.66 3.03
CA ARG A 246 3.89 18.20 4.38
C ARG A 246 2.40 18.10 4.60
N ASN A 247 2.02 17.28 5.59
CA ASN A 247 0.64 17.10 6.01
C ASN A 247 -0.29 16.86 4.80
N SER A 248 0.17 16.07 3.81
CA SER A 248 -0.48 15.95 2.51
C SER A 248 -0.91 14.51 2.24
N PHE A 249 -1.89 14.34 1.36
CA PHE A 249 -2.42 13.05 0.95
C PHE A 249 -2.23 12.88 -0.55
N PHE A 250 -1.65 11.75 -0.96
CA PHE A 250 -1.47 11.40 -2.36
C PHE A 250 -2.07 10.03 -2.66
N ARG A 251 -2.98 10.01 -3.63
CA ARG A 251 -3.42 8.80 -4.32
C ARG A 251 -3.06 8.91 -5.79
N ALA A 252 -2.00 8.22 -6.19
CA ALA A 252 -1.55 8.09 -7.57
C ALA A 252 -1.95 6.74 -8.17
N SER A 253 -1.88 6.58 -9.48
CA SER A 253 -1.93 5.26 -10.14
C SER A 253 -0.57 4.85 -10.70
N ASP A 254 0.36 5.78 -10.81
CA ASP A 254 1.75 5.58 -11.16
C ASP A 254 2.63 6.07 -9.98
N ASP A 255 3.86 6.53 -10.21
CA ASP A 255 4.75 6.98 -9.15
C ASP A 255 4.13 8.09 -8.30
N VAL A 256 4.28 7.99 -6.96
CA VAL A 256 3.81 9.09 -6.11
C VAL A 256 4.72 10.29 -6.26
N PHE A 257 6.03 10.07 -6.28
CA PHE A 257 7.05 11.08 -6.46
C PHE A 257 8.06 10.65 -7.54
N GLY A 258 8.01 11.34 -8.70
CA GLY A 258 8.93 11.15 -9.80
C GLY A 258 10.04 12.19 -9.78
N ILE A 259 11.31 11.78 -9.75
CA ILE A 259 12.48 12.66 -9.82
C ILE A 259 13.11 12.43 -11.18
N GLN A 260 12.72 13.19 -12.19
CA GLN A 260 12.95 12.89 -13.59
C GLN A 260 14.10 13.72 -14.22
N GLY A 261 14.52 14.82 -13.59
CA GLY A 261 15.53 15.74 -14.11
C GLY A 261 15.11 16.49 -15.37
N ASN A 262 14.55 15.83 -16.34
CA ASN A 262 13.94 16.43 -17.53
C ASN A 262 12.98 15.47 -18.20
N TRP A 263 12.05 15.99 -18.98
CA TRP A 263 11.20 15.18 -19.84
C TRP A 263 10.71 16.03 -21.03
N ASP A 264 11.16 15.66 -22.23
CA ASP A 264 10.82 16.36 -23.48
C ASP A 264 10.12 15.42 -24.49
N GLY A 265 9.54 14.31 -24.03
CA GLY A 265 8.78 13.35 -24.84
C GLY A 265 9.37 11.93 -24.83
N TYR A 266 8.82 11.09 -25.70
CA TYR A 266 9.16 9.67 -25.80
C TYR A 266 10.10 9.32 -26.97
N THR A 267 10.62 10.30 -27.69
CA THR A 267 11.63 10.04 -28.72
C THR A 267 12.96 9.63 -28.08
N GLU A 268 13.77 8.82 -28.76
CA GLU A 268 15.08 8.43 -28.24
C GLU A 268 15.97 9.64 -27.93
N GLU A 269 15.92 10.70 -28.73
CA GLU A 269 16.65 11.95 -28.50
C GLU A 269 16.17 12.65 -27.23
N ALA A 270 14.86 12.74 -27.01
CA ALA A 270 14.28 13.35 -25.82
C ALA A 270 14.59 12.54 -24.56
N ILE A 271 14.56 11.21 -24.65
CA ILE A 271 14.88 10.31 -23.54
C ILE A 271 16.36 10.45 -23.15
N LEU A 272 17.28 10.58 -24.12
CA LEU A 272 18.71 10.70 -23.88
C LEU A 272 19.15 12.15 -23.56
N ALA A 273 18.27 13.14 -23.71
CA ALA A 273 18.62 14.54 -23.43
C ALA A 273 19.03 14.71 -21.95
N PRO A 274 20.09 15.46 -21.66
CA PRO A 274 20.53 15.72 -20.30
C PRO A 274 19.41 16.32 -19.43
N GLY A 275 19.25 15.79 -18.24
CA GLY A 275 18.36 16.34 -17.23
C GLY A 275 19.03 17.47 -16.44
N LYS A 276 18.25 18.16 -15.63
CA LYS A 276 18.72 19.16 -14.66
C LYS A 276 18.70 18.58 -13.26
N ASP A 277 19.61 19.02 -12.43
CA ASP A 277 19.72 18.56 -11.04
C ASP A 277 18.43 18.83 -10.25
N VAL A 278 18.10 17.90 -9.38
CA VAL A 278 16.99 17.98 -8.45
C VAL A 278 17.52 17.81 -7.04
N THR A 279 17.34 18.82 -6.19
CA THR A 279 17.94 18.83 -4.86
C THR A 279 16.99 19.30 -3.76
N ASP A 280 17.29 18.92 -2.52
CA ASP A 280 16.65 19.46 -1.31
C ASP A 280 15.12 19.30 -1.30
N ILE A 281 14.67 18.06 -1.36
CA ILE A 281 13.24 17.72 -1.25
C ILE A 281 12.97 17.13 0.12
N LEU A 282 12.00 17.72 0.84
CA LEU A 282 11.47 17.20 2.09
C LEU A 282 10.00 16.85 1.91
N VAL A 283 9.66 15.58 2.16
CA VAL A 283 8.28 15.10 2.30
C VAL A 283 8.09 14.61 3.73
N GLU A 284 7.09 15.13 4.43
CA GLU A 284 6.85 14.75 5.83
C GLU A 284 5.37 14.73 6.20
N ASP A 285 5.04 13.98 7.27
CA ASP A 285 3.72 13.96 7.90
C ASP A 285 2.58 13.71 6.89
N SER A 286 2.77 12.79 5.94
CA SER A 286 1.89 12.60 4.78
C SER A 286 1.42 11.16 4.63
N GLU A 287 0.24 10.99 4.00
CA GLU A 287 -0.32 9.69 3.64
C GLU A 287 -0.17 9.46 2.13
N LEU A 288 0.55 8.41 1.77
CA LEU A 288 0.99 8.15 0.40
C LEU A 288 0.46 6.81 -0.13
N SER A 289 0.00 6.81 -1.37
CA SER A 289 -0.60 5.63 -1.98
C SER A 289 -0.44 5.64 -3.49
N THR A 290 -0.07 4.49 -4.06
CA THR A 290 -0.12 4.22 -5.50
C THR A 290 -0.79 2.89 -5.79
N SER A 291 -1.35 2.73 -6.99
CA SER A 291 -1.97 1.45 -7.38
C SER A 291 -1.05 0.52 -8.16
N ILE A 292 -0.05 1.03 -8.86
CA ILE A 292 0.77 0.22 -9.78
C ILE A 292 2.26 0.59 -9.85
N SER A 293 2.76 1.52 -9.04
CA SER A 293 4.15 1.96 -9.20
C SER A 293 4.86 2.25 -7.87
N ASN A 294 5.95 3.01 -7.90
CA ASN A 294 6.78 3.30 -6.74
C ASN A 294 6.22 4.45 -5.90
N ILE A 295 6.59 4.48 -4.64
CA ILE A 295 6.36 5.70 -3.84
C ILE A 295 7.36 6.78 -4.24
N VAL A 296 8.64 6.42 -4.41
CA VAL A 296 9.66 7.35 -4.89
C VAL A 296 10.40 6.71 -6.05
N ARG A 297 10.45 7.40 -7.18
CA ARG A 297 11.17 6.96 -8.38
C ARG A 297 12.11 8.03 -8.89
N PRO A 298 13.41 7.95 -8.58
CA PRO A 298 14.42 8.76 -9.22
C PRO A 298 14.83 8.14 -10.56
N GLY A 299 15.04 9.01 -11.56
CA GLY A 299 15.47 8.59 -12.88
C GLY A 299 14.37 8.00 -13.76
N TRP A 300 14.39 8.42 -15.01
CA TRP A 300 13.71 7.73 -16.10
C TRP A 300 14.80 7.16 -17.01
N PRO A 301 14.48 6.15 -17.83
CA PRO A 301 15.48 5.49 -18.66
C PRO A 301 16.46 6.42 -19.32
N ARG A 302 17.76 6.14 -19.14
CA ARG A 302 18.89 6.72 -19.87
C ARG A 302 19.13 8.23 -19.69
N LYS A 303 18.50 8.89 -18.74
CA LYS A 303 18.73 10.32 -18.50
C LYS A 303 19.92 10.56 -17.60
N THR A 304 20.82 11.42 -18.05
CA THR A 304 21.94 11.90 -17.24
C THR A 304 21.53 13.15 -16.47
N PHE A 305 21.34 13.03 -15.15
CA PHE A 305 21.12 14.15 -14.24
C PHE A 305 21.55 13.74 -12.84
N SER A 306 21.66 14.68 -11.93
CA SER A 306 21.97 14.39 -10.52
C SER A 306 20.79 14.72 -9.61
N SER A 307 20.65 13.93 -8.54
CA SER A 307 19.68 14.25 -7.49
C SER A 307 20.25 13.99 -6.11
N HIS A 308 20.04 14.94 -5.20
CA HIS A 308 20.65 14.90 -3.88
C HIS A 308 19.70 15.39 -2.81
N ASN A 309 19.86 14.87 -1.58
CA ASN A 309 19.19 15.35 -0.39
C ASN A 309 17.65 15.26 -0.49
N PHE A 310 17.17 14.06 -0.72
CA PHE A 310 15.75 13.72 -0.63
C PHE A 310 15.43 13.12 0.74
N THR A 311 14.42 13.65 1.43
CA THR A 311 13.96 13.08 2.70
C THR A 311 12.46 12.82 2.66
N LEU A 312 12.06 11.58 2.95
CA LEU A 312 10.68 11.20 3.25
C LEU A 312 10.62 10.70 4.70
N ARG A 313 9.82 11.38 5.53
CA ARG A 313 9.76 11.03 6.96
C ARG A 313 8.38 11.17 7.59
N ASN A 314 8.19 10.51 8.74
CA ASN A 314 6.99 10.61 9.58
C ASN A 314 5.69 10.35 8.80
N SER A 315 5.69 9.45 7.84
CA SER A 315 4.62 9.30 6.87
C SER A 315 4.07 7.88 6.82
N ASP A 316 2.84 7.74 6.36
CA ASP A 316 2.16 6.47 6.17
C ASP A 316 2.15 6.09 4.70
N ILE A 317 2.63 4.91 4.37
CA ILE A 317 2.51 4.31 3.05
C ILE A 317 1.30 3.39 3.09
N LEU A 318 0.16 3.89 2.63
CA LEU A 318 -1.10 3.17 2.68
C LEU A 318 -1.11 1.97 1.73
N HIS A 319 -0.58 2.18 0.52
CA HIS A 319 -0.36 1.14 -0.47
C HIS A 319 0.95 1.44 -1.22
N GLY A 320 1.89 0.52 -1.16
CA GLY A 320 3.03 0.45 -2.07
C GLY A 320 2.58 -0.05 -3.44
N GLY A 321 3.40 0.13 -4.46
CA GLY A 321 3.10 -0.36 -5.81
C GLY A 321 3.05 -1.88 -5.90
N ILE A 322 2.50 -2.37 -6.98
CA ILE A 322 2.51 -3.78 -7.35
C ILE A 322 3.35 -3.97 -8.60
N GLY A 323 3.86 -5.18 -8.81
CA GLY A 323 4.54 -5.52 -10.05
C GLY A 323 3.59 -5.36 -11.25
N ALA A 324 3.99 -4.55 -12.23
CA ALA A 324 3.28 -4.35 -13.48
C ALA A 324 4.29 -4.16 -14.61
N CYS A 325 3.87 -4.27 -15.86
CA CYS A 325 4.75 -4.01 -17.01
C CYS A 325 6.04 -4.86 -17.08
N GLY A 326 6.04 -6.02 -16.42
CA GLY A 326 7.24 -6.87 -16.29
C GLY A 326 8.21 -6.44 -15.20
N GLU A 327 7.84 -5.50 -14.35
CA GLU A 327 8.69 -4.89 -13.33
C GLU A 327 8.17 -5.08 -11.93
N THR A 328 9.07 -4.96 -10.97
CA THR A 328 8.77 -4.95 -9.54
C THR A 328 8.90 -3.51 -9.04
N PHE A 329 7.83 -2.98 -8.47
CA PHE A 329 7.80 -1.66 -7.89
C PHE A 329 8.03 -1.70 -6.38
N ALA A 330 8.47 -0.59 -5.79
CA ALA A 330 8.95 -0.53 -4.43
C ALA A 330 8.59 0.79 -3.72
N LEU A 331 8.95 0.88 -2.44
CA LEU A 331 9.00 2.16 -1.75
C LEU A 331 9.98 3.11 -2.47
N LEU A 332 11.18 2.61 -2.81
CA LEU A 332 12.15 3.32 -3.65
C LEU A 332 12.51 2.45 -4.87
N GLY A 333 12.23 2.94 -6.07
CA GLY A 333 12.57 2.28 -7.31
C GLY A 333 13.47 3.12 -8.21
N PHE A 334 14.68 2.64 -8.48
CA PHE A 334 15.50 3.04 -9.61
C PHE A 334 15.41 1.95 -10.66
N TRP A 335 15.06 2.33 -11.84
CA TRP A 335 14.71 1.37 -12.86
C TRP A 335 15.92 0.92 -13.69
N GLY A 336 16.11 -0.39 -13.74
CA GLY A 336 16.89 -1.20 -14.66
C GLY A 336 18.19 -0.65 -15.19
N ALA A 337 19.10 -1.57 -15.39
CA ALA A 337 20.50 -1.33 -15.79
C ALA A 337 20.72 -0.38 -16.98
N GLU A 338 19.71 -0.14 -17.79
CA GLU A 338 19.84 0.77 -18.94
C GLU A 338 19.55 2.24 -18.59
N HIS A 339 19.41 2.64 -17.30
CA HIS A 339 18.41 3.67 -17.11
C HIS A 339 18.76 4.82 -16.19
N ALA A 340 19.59 4.63 -15.20
CA ALA A 340 20.01 5.74 -14.37
C ALA A 340 21.46 6.14 -14.72
N HIS A 341 21.62 7.32 -15.26
CA HIS A 341 22.93 7.92 -15.45
C HIS A 341 23.00 9.19 -14.60
N GLY A 342 24.09 9.38 -13.88
CA GLY A 342 24.29 10.53 -13.02
C GLY A 342 24.66 10.11 -11.61
N GLU A 343 24.67 11.07 -10.71
CA GLU A 343 24.93 10.87 -9.29
C GLU A 343 23.63 11.06 -8.51
N HIS A 344 23.18 10.00 -7.84
CA HIS A 344 22.01 10.09 -6.98
C HIS A 344 22.41 9.72 -5.57
N SER A 345 22.28 10.67 -4.64
CA SER A 345 22.80 10.48 -3.28
C SER A 345 21.97 11.12 -2.18
N ASP A 346 22.25 10.70 -0.95
CA ASP A 346 21.72 11.28 0.26
C ASP A 346 20.18 11.23 0.35
N TYR A 347 19.64 10.04 0.10
CA TYR A 347 18.21 9.75 0.27
C TYR A 347 17.95 9.20 1.66
N THR A 348 17.03 9.81 2.38
CA THR A 348 16.63 9.39 3.73
C THR A 348 15.15 9.05 3.79
N PHE A 349 14.85 7.84 4.22
CA PHE A 349 13.51 7.32 4.51
C PHE A 349 13.45 7.08 6.02
N GLU A 350 12.63 7.82 6.75
CA GLU A 350 12.69 7.80 8.21
C GLU A 350 11.29 7.83 8.85
N ASN A 351 11.08 6.99 9.86
CA ASN A 351 9.82 6.90 10.60
C ASN A 351 8.63 6.66 9.66
N LEU A 352 8.67 5.60 8.86
CA LEU A 352 7.62 5.25 7.92
C LEU A 352 6.81 4.05 8.40
N PHE A 353 5.49 4.17 8.34
CA PHE A 353 4.56 3.06 8.47
C PHE A 353 4.14 2.55 7.09
N LEU A 354 4.37 1.27 6.83
CA LEU A 354 3.95 0.61 5.62
C LEU A 354 2.72 -0.25 5.95
N ASP A 355 1.54 0.22 5.58
CA ASP A 355 0.31 -0.56 5.79
C ASP A 355 0.21 -1.69 4.81
N ASP A 356 0.49 -1.41 3.54
CA ASP A 356 0.60 -2.38 2.47
C ASP A 356 1.75 -2.00 1.54
N TRP A 357 2.55 -3.00 1.12
CA TRP A 357 3.76 -2.76 0.34
C TRP A 357 4.14 -4.02 -0.46
N TYR A 358 4.77 -3.81 -1.61
CA TYR A 358 5.17 -4.89 -2.51
C TYR A 358 6.63 -5.26 -2.34
N SER A 359 7.54 -4.28 -2.41
CA SER A 359 8.98 -4.41 -2.20
C SER A 359 9.50 -3.15 -1.51
N LEU A 360 10.60 -3.25 -0.77
CA LEU A 360 11.20 -2.09 -0.10
C LEU A 360 12.07 -1.27 -1.05
N VAL A 361 12.96 -1.91 -1.77
CA VAL A 361 13.86 -1.26 -2.72
C VAL A 361 14.03 -2.08 -4.00
N GLN A 362 14.04 -1.38 -5.13
CA GLN A 362 14.43 -1.91 -6.43
C GLN A 362 15.45 -0.94 -7.03
N MET A 363 16.72 -1.17 -6.78
CA MET A 363 17.81 -0.28 -7.20
C MET A 363 18.72 -1.04 -8.16
N GLU A 364 18.70 -0.62 -9.40
CA GLU A 364 19.52 -1.22 -10.46
C GLU A 364 20.28 -0.11 -11.19
N MET A 365 21.60 -0.25 -11.30
CA MET A 365 22.46 0.74 -11.94
C MET A 365 23.39 0.06 -12.92
N ASP A 366 23.56 0.67 -14.10
CA ASP A 366 24.44 0.16 -15.13
C ASP A 366 25.91 0.16 -14.68
N GLN A 367 26.65 -0.89 -15.03
CA GLN A 367 28.06 -1.02 -14.69
C GLN A 367 29.00 -0.21 -15.61
N ASP A 368 28.48 0.32 -16.70
CA ASP A 368 29.28 1.11 -17.69
C ASP A 368 29.37 2.58 -17.27
N SER A 369 29.64 2.84 -16.02
CA SER A 369 29.61 4.19 -15.50
C SER A 369 31.00 4.80 -15.38
N ALA A 370 31.31 5.71 -16.29
CA ALA A 370 32.26 6.80 -16.02
C ALA A 370 31.64 7.85 -15.05
N LEU A 371 30.44 7.60 -14.53
CA LEU A 371 29.67 8.51 -13.67
C LEU A 371 29.53 7.92 -12.25
N PRO A 372 29.51 8.77 -11.21
CA PRO A 372 29.17 8.31 -9.85
C PRO A 372 27.80 7.62 -9.85
N GLY A 373 27.71 6.49 -9.16
CA GLY A 373 26.50 5.70 -9.08
C GLY A 373 25.52 6.16 -8.01
N LEU A 374 24.84 5.19 -7.42
CA LEU A 374 23.89 5.40 -6.34
C LEU A 374 24.59 5.28 -4.98
N HIS A 375 24.54 6.31 -4.12
CA HIS A 375 25.20 6.23 -2.82
C HIS A 375 24.50 7.01 -1.70
N GLY A 376 24.64 6.54 -0.45
CA GLY A 376 24.14 7.25 0.70
C GLY A 376 22.61 7.14 0.90
N PHE A 377 22.05 5.93 0.84
CA PHE A 377 20.63 5.68 1.05
C PHE A 377 20.38 5.15 2.46
N THR A 378 19.59 5.85 3.25
CA THR A 378 19.28 5.47 4.63
C THR A 378 17.81 5.16 4.79
N PHE A 379 17.49 3.96 5.28
CA PHE A 379 16.15 3.52 5.68
C PHE A 379 16.17 3.36 7.20
N ARG A 380 15.52 4.26 7.93
CA ARG A 380 15.54 4.29 9.38
C ARG A 380 14.14 4.25 9.97
N ASN A 381 13.92 3.36 10.97
CA ASN A 381 12.61 3.21 11.59
C ASN A 381 11.52 2.98 10.54
N ILE A 382 11.64 1.91 9.79
CA ILE A 382 10.62 1.47 8.83
C ILE A 382 9.85 0.33 9.47
N TRP A 383 8.54 0.49 9.64
CA TRP A 383 7.67 -0.49 10.29
C TRP A 383 6.68 -1.07 9.30
N ALA A 384 6.88 -2.30 8.91
CA ALA A 384 6.03 -3.04 8.00
C ALA A 384 5.20 -4.11 8.74
N PRO A 385 4.04 -4.52 8.25
CA PRO A 385 3.27 -5.61 8.82
C PRO A 385 3.96 -6.95 8.65
N ASP A 386 3.57 -7.92 9.49
CA ASP A 386 3.96 -9.31 9.43
C ASP A 386 3.20 -10.03 8.28
N GLN A 387 3.71 -9.94 7.08
CA GLN A 387 3.15 -10.64 5.90
C GLN A 387 4.27 -11.31 5.09
N PRO A 388 3.97 -12.34 4.28
CA PRO A 388 4.95 -12.90 3.36
C PRO A 388 5.47 -11.83 2.40
N PRO A 389 6.73 -11.91 1.97
CA PRO A 389 7.25 -11.02 0.95
C PRO A 389 6.48 -11.26 -0.35
N LEU A 390 5.95 -10.19 -0.94
CA LEU A 390 5.26 -10.27 -2.23
C LEU A 390 6.24 -10.23 -3.41
N ALA A 391 7.41 -9.58 -3.21
CA ALA A 391 8.55 -9.62 -4.12
C ALA A 391 9.84 -9.37 -3.34
N ASP A 392 10.95 -9.86 -3.87
CA ASP A 392 12.28 -9.58 -3.32
C ASP A 392 12.64 -8.11 -3.56
N SER A 393 13.40 -7.53 -2.63
CA SER A 393 14.12 -6.29 -2.84
C SER A 393 15.42 -6.55 -3.60
N ASN A 394 15.93 -5.57 -4.37
CA ASN A 394 17.10 -5.74 -5.21
C ASN A 394 18.06 -4.55 -5.11
N LEU A 395 19.38 -4.85 -5.02
CA LEU A 395 20.47 -3.91 -5.19
C LEU A 395 21.42 -4.50 -6.23
N SER A 396 21.57 -3.88 -7.39
CA SER A 396 22.40 -4.36 -8.49
C SER A 396 23.16 -3.24 -9.18
N GLY A 397 24.45 -3.41 -9.42
CA GLY A 397 25.30 -2.44 -10.12
C GLY A 397 26.11 -1.52 -9.20
N ASP A 398 26.41 -0.30 -9.62
CA ASP A 398 27.23 0.67 -8.85
C ASP A 398 26.41 1.35 -7.75
N ILE A 399 26.21 0.61 -6.68
CA ILE A 399 25.44 1.02 -5.51
C ILE A 399 26.30 0.87 -4.26
N SER A 400 26.30 1.90 -3.40
CA SER A 400 27.04 1.88 -2.15
C SER A 400 26.40 2.74 -1.05
N GLY A 401 26.80 2.50 0.22
CA GLY A 401 26.34 3.30 1.35
C GLY A 401 24.83 3.16 1.61
N VAL A 402 24.23 1.99 1.33
CA VAL A 402 22.84 1.69 1.70
C VAL A 402 22.83 1.22 3.16
N ALA A 403 22.02 1.83 3.99
CA ALA A 403 21.89 1.51 5.41
C ALA A 403 20.42 1.24 5.78
N PHE A 404 20.21 0.12 6.47
CA PHE A 404 18.93 -0.29 7.06
C PHE A 404 19.09 -0.20 8.60
N ASP A 405 18.52 0.84 9.22
CA ASP A 405 18.57 1.11 10.65
C ASP A 405 17.19 0.93 11.26
N ASN A 406 16.96 -0.13 12.02
CA ASN A 406 15.67 -0.48 12.61
C ASN A 406 14.55 -0.65 11.56
N VAL A 407 14.80 -1.43 10.52
CA VAL A 407 13.76 -1.87 9.59
C VAL A 407 13.12 -3.13 10.15
N LYS A 408 11.79 -3.14 10.29
CA LYS A 408 11.05 -4.21 10.97
C LYS A 408 9.91 -4.78 10.15
N TYR A 409 9.75 -6.08 10.25
CA TYR A 409 8.54 -6.82 9.92
C TYR A 409 7.87 -7.32 11.20
N GLY A 410 6.69 -6.80 11.49
CA GLY A 410 6.01 -7.15 12.72
C GLY A 410 6.87 -6.83 13.95
N GLN A 411 7.51 -7.84 14.52
CA GLN A 411 8.44 -7.73 15.66
C GLN A 411 9.90 -8.04 15.29
N THR A 412 10.16 -8.49 14.08
CA THR A 412 11.50 -8.89 13.65
C THR A 412 12.25 -7.69 13.09
N VAL A 413 13.38 -7.34 13.69
CA VAL A 413 14.32 -6.35 13.15
C VAL A 413 15.19 -7.04 12.12
N ALA A 414 15.29 -6.46 10.93
CA ALA A 414 16.20 -6.95 9.91
C ALA A 414 17.65 -6.68 10.31
N THR A 415 18.47 -7.72 10.30
CA THR A 415 19.90 -7.69 10.64
C THR A 415 20.78 -8.26 9.53
N THR A 416 20.15 -8.87 8.53
CA THR A 416 20.81 -9.49 7.36
C THR A 416 19.94 -9.33 6.11
N ASP A 417 20.53 -9.56 4.95
CA ASP A 417 19.84 -9.57 3.67
C ASP A 417 18.65 -10.56 3.66
N ALA A 418 18.82 -11.70 4.32
CA ALA A 418 17.78 -12.73 4.41
C ALA A 418 16.55 -12.28 5.23
N ASP A 419 16.73 -11.36 6.17
CA ASP A 419 15.61 -10.79 6.94
C ASP A 419 14.75 -9.83 6.12
N LEU A 420 15.33 -9.24 5.05
CA LEU A 420 14.65 -8.27 4.15
C LEU A 420 14.28 -8.84 2.78
N PRO A 421 14.20 -10.14 2.54
CA PRO A 421 14.33 -10.76 1.21
C PRO A 421 15.04 -9.84 0.19
N LEU A 422 16.36 -9.65 0.40
CA LEU A 422 17.15 -8.70 -0.36
C LEU A 422 18.22 -9.44 -1.19
N ILE A 423 18.21 -9.20 -2.50
CA ILE A 423 19.20 -9.69 -3.43
C ILE A 423 20.24 -8.60 -3.63
N VAL A 424 21.53 -8.91 -3.46
CA VAL A 424 22.66 -8.01 -3.72
C VAL A 424 23.53 -8.64 -4.80
N SER A 425 23.70 -7.97 -5.94
CA SER A 425 24.36 -8.52 -7.12
C SER A 425 25.16 -7.48 -7.91
N ASP A 426 25.86 -7.95 -8.92
CA ASP A 426 26.50 -7.17 -9.99
C ASP A 426 27.40 -6.01 -9.53
N GLY A 427 28.09 -6.18 -8.41
CA GLY A 427 29.04 -5.19 -7.89
C GLY A 427 28.48 -4.25 -6.85
N ALA A 428 27.18 -4.30 -6.56
CA ALA A 428 26.59 -3.55 -5.44
C ALA A 428 27.31 -3.88 -4.12
N LYS A 429 27.56 -2.87 -3.31
CA LYS A 429 28.20 -3.09 -2.01
C LYS A 429 27.16 -3.60 -1.00
N ALA A 430 27.59 -4.51 -0.15
CA ALA A 430 26.76 -5.04 0.91
C ALA A 430 26.19 -3.89 1.75
N PRO A 431 24.88 -3.88 2.01
CA PRO A 431 24.26 -2.86 2.86
C PRO A 431 24.71 -3.00 4.31
N ILE A 432 24.54 -1.92 5.07
CA ILE A 432 24.81 -1.87 6.51
C ILE A 432 23.48 -2.10 7.22
N PHE A 433 23.45 -3.05 8.15
CA PHE A 433 22.30 -3.27 9.03
C PHE A 433 22.62 -2.74 10.43
N GLU A 434 21.77 -1.85 10.91
CA GLU A 434 21.87 -1.33 12.28
C GLU A 434 20.60 -1.67 13.06
N SER A 435 20.78 -2.04 14.31
CA SER A 435 19.67 -2.28 15.24
C SER A 435 19.39 -1.03 16.09
N PRO A 436 18.13 -0.84 16.55
CA PRO A 436 17.77 0.31 17.36
C PRO A 436 18.62 0.37 18.63
N LYS A 437 19.21 1.54 18.91
CA LYS A 437 20.18 1.72 20.01
C LYS A 437 19.54 2.11 21.35
N ASN A 438 18.31 2.66 21.33
CA ASN A 438 17.72 3.28 22.52
C ASN A 438 16.39 2.65 22.93
N VAL A 439 15.37 2.72 22.09
CA VAL A 439 14.04 2.21 22.38
C VAL A 439 13.75 1.06 21.44
N VAL A 440 13.29 -0.06 21.99
CA VAL A 440 12.92 -1.25 21.21
C VAL A 440 11.51 -1.67 21.62
N ALA A 441 10.60 -1.71 20.67
CA ALA A 441 9.29 -2.30 20.85
C ALA A 441 9.37 -3.80 20.49
N LYS A 442 9.03 -4.61 21.47
CA LYS A 442 8.84 -6.05 21.35
C LYS A 442 7.89 -6.51 22.44
N PHE A 443 7.08 -7.51 22.18
CA PHE A 443 6.16 -8.02 23.19
C PHE A 443 5.90 -9.52 23.07
N SER A 444 5.44 -10.05 24.18
CA SER A 444 4.90 -11.41 24.29
C SER A 444 3.49 -11.36 24.86
N PHE A 445 2.76 -12.48 24.73
CA PHE A 445 1.42 -12.63 25.28
C PHE A 445 1.21 -14.06 25.81
N ASP A 446 0.35 -14.19 26.79
CA ASP A 446 0.03 -15.44 27.46
C ASP A 446 -1.45 -15.49 27.85
N PRO A 447 -2.19 -16.57 27.56
CA PRO A 447 -1.74 -17.80 26.89
C PRO A 447 -1.52 -17.62 25.38
N PRO A 448 -0.70 -18.47 24.71
CA PRO A 448 -0.43 -18.39 23.28
C PRO A 448 -1.62 -18.85 22.41
N VAL A 449 -2.57 -19.55 23.00
CA VAL A 449 -3.83 -20.00 22.38
C VAL A 449 -4.97 -19.56 23.24
N PHE A 450 -5.90 -18.82 22.69
CA PHE A 450 -7.02 -18.27 23.42
C PHE A 450 -8.26 -18.07 22.54
N GLY A 451 -9.41 -18.02 23.21
CA GLY A 451 -10.69 -17.81 22.57
C GLY A 451 -11.36 -16.50 23.01
N VAL A 452 -12.52 -16.26 22.42
CA VAL A 452 -13.39 -15.12 22.75
C VAL A 452 -13.62 -15.02 24.26
N GLY A 453 -13.49 -13.83 24.83
CA GLY A 453 -13.71 -13.50 26.22
C GLY A 453 -12.63 -14.01 27.19
N GLN A 454 -11.62 -14.73 26.73
CA GLN A 454 -10.51 -15.17 27.57
C GLN A 454 -9.56 -14.00 27.85
N VAL A 455 -9.02 -13.94 29.06
CA VAL A 455 -7.98 -12.96 29.41
C VAL A 455 -6.66 -13.33 28.77
N VAL A 456 -6.09 -12.39 28.04
CA VAL A 456 -4.73 -12.47 27.50
C VAL A 456 -3.89 -11.40 28.19
N ARG A 457 -2.75 -11.80 28.71
CA ARG A 457 -1.78 -10.89 29.32
C ARG A 457 -0.71 -10.54 28.28
N PHE A 458 -0.57 -9.26 28.01
CA PHE A 458 0.47 -8.72 27.13
C PHE A 458 1.62 -8.13 27.97
N THR A 459 2.83 -8.39 27.59
CA THR A 459 4.04 -7.90 28.26
C THR A 459 4.98 -7.28 27.23
N ALA A 460 5.22 -5.99 27.35
CA ALA A 460 6.27 -5.33 26.57
C ALA A 460 7.64 -5.78 27.11
N GLU A 461 8.40 -6.42 26.24
CA GLU A 461 9.75 -6.89 26.53
C GLU A 461 10.75 -5.75 26.36
N ALA A 462 11.82 -5.83 27.08
CA ALA A 462 13.08 -5.11 26.97
C ALA A 462 13.08 -3.76 26.23
N SER A 463 12.48 -2.72 26.75
CA SER A 463 12.79 -1.38 26.28
C SER A 463 13.07 -0.42 27.42
N LEU A 464 13.84 0.60 27.14
CA LEU A 464 14.08 1.74 28.03
C LEU A 464 12.94 2.77 27.95
N GLY A 465 11.77 2.35 27.42
CA GLY A 465 10.62 3.21 27.22
C GLY A 465 10.06 3.77 28.53
N ALA A 466 9.50 4.96 28.46
CA ALA A 466 8.77 5.60 29.54
C ALA A 466 7.26 5.44 29.36
N LYS A 467 6.78 5.33 28.12
CA LYS A 467 5.38 5.16 27.79
C LYS A 467 5.19 3.96 26.86
N TYR A 468 4.21 3.15 27.16
CA TYR A 468 3.79 1.99 26.36
C TYR A 468 2.31 2.16 26.03
N THR A 469 1.98 2.14 24.77
CA THR A 469 0.60 2.23 24.28
C THR A 469 0.31 1.01 23.41
N TRP A 470 -0.79 0.35 23.69
CA TRP A 470 -1.26 -0.85 22.99
C TRP A 470 -2.50 -0.52 22.21
N LEU A 471 -2.56 -0.94 20.95
CA LEU A 471 -3.76 -0.96 20.13
C LEU A 471 -4.04 -2.43 19.80
N PHE A 472 -5.22 -2.95 20.22
CA PHE A 472 -5.49 -4.38 20.12
C PHE A 472 -6.11 -4.81 18.80
N GLY A 473 -6.36 -3.86 17.88
CA GLY A 473 -7.00 -4.14 16.59
C GLY A 473 -8.51 -4.37 16.68
N ASP A 474 -9.07 -4.35 17.88
CA ASP A 474 -10.51 -4.43 18.15
C ASP A 474 -11.14 -3.05 18.48
N GLY A 475 -10.39 -1.98 18.22
CA GLY A 475 -10.80 -0.60 18.49
C GLY A 475 -10.56 -0.17 19.94
N THR A 476 -9.95 -1.02 20.76
CA THR A 476 -9.60 -0.70 22.14
C THR A 476 -8.10 -0.46 22.29
N GLU A 477 -7.74 0.31 23.32
CA GLU A 477 -6.36 0.63 23.66
C GLU A 477 -6.07 0.44 25.15
N ALA A 478 -4.81 0.28 25.49
CA ALA A 478 -4.33 0.28 26.86
C ALA A 478 -2.96 0.92 26.98
N THR A 479 -2.59 1.33 28.19
CA THR A 479 -1.26 1.87 28.49
C THR A 479 -0.60 1.10 29.63
N GLY A 480 0.71 0.94 29.52
CA GLY A 480 1.52 0.26 30.54
C GLY A 480 2.37 -0.85 29.97
N ARG A 481 3.43 -1.23 30.70
CA ARG A 481 4.37 -2.27 30.28
C ARG A 481 3.72 -3.67 30.28
N ILE A 482 2.79 -3.91 31.18
CA ILE A 482 2.03 -5.16 31.29
C ILE A 482 0.56 -4.79 31.33
N VAL A 483 -0.21 -5.35 30.44
CA VAL A 483 -1.65 -5.13 30.35
C VAL A 483 -2.39 -6.45 30.18
N SER A 484 -3.67 -6.47 30.55
CA SER A 484 -4.55 -7.62 30.28
C SER A 484 -5.68 -7.17 29.39
N HIS A 485 -6.00 -7.96 28.39
CA HIS A 485 -7.05 -7.68 27.43
C HIS A 485 -7.99 -8.89 27.24
N ARG A 486 -9.22 -8.63 26.76
CA ARG A 486 -10.21 -9.64 26.34
C ARG A 486 -10.81 -9.22 25.02
N PHE A 487 -10.66 -10.05 24.01
CA PHE A 487 -11.35 -9.85 22.74
C PHE A 487 -12.81 -10.27 22.88
N ALA A 488 -13.73 -9.38 22.55
CA ALA A 488 -15.16 -9.58 22.74
C ALA A 488 -15.79 -10.51 21.67
N ASP A 489 -15.15 -10.64 20.54
CA ASP A 489 -15.59 -11.44 19.40
C ASP A 489 -14.39 -12.10 18.68
N ALA A 490 -14.67 -12.86 17.63
CA ALA A 490 -13.69 -13.48 16.76
C ALA A 490 -13.80 -12.95 15.30
N GLU A 491 -14.28 -11.71 15.10
CA GLU A 491 -14.41 -11.12 13.77
C GLU A 491 -13.06 -10.61 13.21
N GLY A 492 -12.07 -10.45 14.08
CA GLY A 492 -10.74 -9.98 13.70
C GLY A 492 -10.67 -8.46 13.50
N THR A 493 -9.51 -7.97 13.19
CA THR A 493 -9.36 -6.68 12.52
C THR A 493 -10.12 -6.78 11.21
N MET A 494 -10.96 -5.82 10.88
CA MET A 494 -11.95 -5.90 9.79
C MET A 494 -11.38 -6.24 8.40
N LEU A 495 -10.06 -6.25 8.27
CA LEU A 495 -9.31 -6.68 7.09
C LEU A 495 -9.32 -8.18 6.84
N ASP A 496 -9.28 -8.97 7.89
CA ASP A 496 -8.93 -10.39 7.79
C ASP A 496 -10.17 -11.30 7.72
N GLY A 497 -11.35 -10.76 7.89
CA GLY A 497 -12.61 -11.49 7.84
C GLY A 497 -12.69 -12.69 8.78
N GLU A 498 -13.88 -13.15 9.06
CA GLU A 498 -14.07 -14.42 9.78
C GLU A 498 -14.03 -15.59 8.78
N ALA A 499 -12.91 -16.31 8.73
CA ALA A 499 -12.85 -17.59 8.06
C ALA A 499 -13.00 -18.72 9.09
N GLY A 500 -14.10 -19.43 9.06
CA GLY A 500 -14.24 -20.64 9.88
C GLY A 500 -14.45 -20.45 11.37
N GLY A 501 -14.80 -19.26 11.84
CA GLY A 501 -15.11 -18.97 13.23
C GLY A 501 -13.89 -18.58 14.07
N ALA A 502 -12.89 -17.98 13.47
CA ALA A 502 -11.76 -17.34 14.15
C ALA A 502 -11.37 -16.08 13.41
N GLY A 503 -10.97 -15.05 14.12
CA GLY A 503 -10.55 -13.77 13.58
C GLY A 503 -9.11 -13.43 13.95
N ARG A 504 -8.39 -12.80 13.03
CA ARG A 504 -7.04 -12.29 13.25
C ARG A 504 -7.11 -10.82 13.66
N PHE A 505 -6.53 -10.50 14.81
CA PHE A 505 -6.42 -9.14 15.32
C PHE A 505 -4.96 -8.66 15.19
N ARG A 506 -4.75 -7.52 14.57
CA ARG A 506 -3.44 -6.88 14.55
C ARG A 506 -3.23 -6.10 15.84
N VAL A 507 -2.36 -6.59 16.70
CA VAL A 507 -1.95 -5.91 17.92
C VAL A 507 -0.70 -5.08 17.63
N LEU A 508 -0.75 -3.79 17.99
CA LEU A 508 0.36 -2.86 17.88
C LEU A 508 0.83 -2.45 19.27
N LEU A 509 2.13 -2.41 19.46
CA LEU A 509 2.77 -1.79 20.61
C LEU A 509 3.59 -0.58 20.17
N HIS A 510 3.24 0.59 20.67
CA HIS A 510 4.03 1.82 20.55
C HIS A 510 4.78 2.07 21.85
N VAL A 511 6.09 2.25 21.75
CA VAL A 511 6.96 2.53 22.89
C VAL A 511 7.67 3.87 22.67
N VAL A 512 7.51 4.79 23.61
CA VAL A 512 8.17 6.11 23.60
C VAL A 512 9.15 6.21 24.75
N GLY A 513 10.35 6.68 24.47
CA GLY A 513 11.40 6.87 25.46
C GLY A 513 11.16 8.05 26.40
N LYS A 514 12.01 8.19 27.41
CA LYS A 514 11.88 9.22 28.46
C LYS A 514 12.03 10.64 27.95
N THR A 515 12.71 10.83 26.84
CA THR A 515 12.96 12.16 26.22
C THR A 515 11.85 12.60 25.26
N GLY A 516 10.77 11.83 25.14
CA GLY A 516 9.65 12.10 24.24
C GLY A 516 9.72 11.31 22.92
N SER A 517 8.77 11.57 22.01
CA SER A 517 8.78 11.02 20.66
C SER A 517 9.83 11.70 19.78
N GLY A 518 10.27 11.03 18.74
CA GLY A 518 11.24 11.50 17.76
C GLY A 518 12.28 10.45 17.43
N THR A 519 13.13 10.73 16.46
CA THR A 519 14.11 9.79 15.91
C THR A 519 14.93 9.11 17.00
N GLY A 520 14.84 7.77 17.05
CA GLY A 520 15.53 6.92 18.03
C GLY A 520 14.94 6.94 19.46
N ASN A 521 13.88 7.71 19.71
CA ASN A 521 13.18 7.73 20.99
C ASN A 521 11.82 7.02 20.98
N GLU A 522 11.38 6.53 19.86
CA GLU A 522 10.18 5.73 19.76
C GLU A 522 10.38 4.54 18.85
N ASP A 523 9.58 3.51 19.05
CA ASP A 523 9.59 2.32 18.24
C ASP A 523 8.24 1.64 18.28
N TRP A 524 7.95 0.87 17.24
CA TRP A 524 6.72 0.13 17.09
C TRP A 524 6.97 -1.36 16.85
N ALA A 525 6.04 -2.17 17.29
CA ALA A 525 5.99 -3.59 16.97
C ALA A 525 4.55 -3.99 16.66
N SER A 526 4.37 -4.91 15.72
CA SER A 526 3.07 -5.45 15.36
C SER A 526 3.08 -6.97 15.36
N GLN A 527 1.95 -7.59 15.67
CA GLN A 527 1.74 -9.02 15.50
C GLN A 527 0.27 -9.32 15.28
N GLY A 528 -0.02 -10.20 14.32
CA GLY A 528 -1.34 -10.77 14.17
C GLY A 528 -1.59 -11.88 15.18
N LEU A 529 -2.71 -11.79 15.90
CA LEU A 529 -3.14 -12.80 16.88
C LEU A 529 -4.48 -13.37 16.47
N VAL A 530 -4.63 -14.68 16.54
CA VAL A 530 -5.88 -15.34 16.18
C VAL A 530 -6.70 -15.62 17.43
N VAL A 531 -7.89 -15.03 17.49
CA VAL A 531 -8.91 -15.30 18.52
C VAL A 531 -9.83 -16.39 18.00
N VAL A 532 -9.86 -17.52 18.71
CA VAL A 532 -10.68 -18.67 18.31
C VAL A 532 -12.11 -18.53 18.86
N GLY A 533 -13.08 -18.38 17.99
CA GLY A 533 -14.51 -18.44 18.32
C GLY A 533 -15.06 -19.85 18.19
N LYS A 534 -14.61 -20.60 17.16
CA LYS A 534 -15.05 -21.97 16.89
C LYS A 534 -13.88 -22.86 16.51
N TRP A 535 -13.83 -24.03 17.12
CA TRP A 535 -12.84 -25.07 16.80
C TRP A 535 -13.32 -25.97 15.66
N ARG A 536 -12.38 -26.41 14.83
CA ARG A 536 -12.57 -27.46 13.84
C ARG A 536 -11.79 -28.69 14.28
N GLU A 537 -12.48 -29.80 14.29
CA GLU A 537 -11.92 -31.09 14.69
C GLU A 537 -11.13 -31.71 13.54
N ALA A 538 -10.03 -32.35 13.86
CA ALA A 538 -9.23 -33.08 12.87
C ALA A 538 -10.03 -34.27 12.30
N ALA A 539 -9.71 -34.63 11.07
CA ALA A 539 -10.23 -35.82 10.42
C ALA A 539 -9.86 -37.08 11.24
N SER A 540 -10.67 -38.13 11.14
CA SER A 540 -10.42 -39.39 11.87
C SER A 540 -9.01 -39.93 11.61
N SER A 541 -8.30 -40.28 12.68
CA SER A 541 -6.98 -40.92 12.61
C SER A 541 -6.98 -42.31 11.92
N ALA A 542 -8.16 -42.87 11.67
CA ALA A 542 -8.30 -44.15 10.95
C ALA A 542 -8.06 -44.05 9.43
N ILE A 543 -7.94 -42.83 8.88
CA ILE A 543 -7.70 -42.64 7.45
C ILE A 543 -6.25 -42.97 7.13
N GLN A 544 -6.03 -44.03 6.34
CA GLN A 544 -4.71 -44.32 5.79
C GLN A 544 -4.34 -43.27 4.73
N THR A 545 -3.19 -42.66 4.83
CA THR A 545 -2.74 -41.58 3.95
C THR A 545 -1.42 -41.91 3.27
N LEU A 546 -1.20 -41.28 2.11
CA LEU A 546 0.05 -41.23 1.37
C LEU A 546 0.54 -39.78 1.33
N PRO A 547 1.85 -39.53 1.26
CA PRO A 547 2.38 -38.14 1.16
C PRO A 547 1.96 -37.44 -0.11
N GLY A 548 1.72 -36.11 -0.02
CA GLY A 548 1.41 -35.24 -1.14
C GLY A 548 -0.08 -34.95 -1.31
N LEU A 549 -0.43 -34.44 -2.50
CA LEU A 549 -1.78 -34.03 -2.91
C LEU A 549 -2.17 -34.75 -4.19
N THR A 550 -3.45 -34.97 -4.39
CA THR A 550 -3.99 -35.31 -5.71
C THR A 550 -4.29 -34.04 -6.47
N TRP A 551 -4.14 -34.03 -7.80
CA TRP A 551 -4.45 -32.87 -8.62
C TRP A 551 -5.27 -33.24 -9.85
N GLN A 552 -6.01 -32.24 -10.37
CA GLN A 552 -6.78 -32.30 -11.60
C GLN A 552 -6.53 -31.06 -12.44
N ILE A 553 -6.48 -31.21 -13.77
CA ILE A 553 -6.29 -30.12 -14.73
C ILE A 553 -7.54 -29.96 -15.61
N PHE A 554 -7.95 -28.72 -15.74
CA PHE A 554 -9.08 -28.27 -16.52
C PHE A 554 -8.57 -27.28 -17.59
N PRO A 555 -8.43 -27.70 -18.86
CA PRO A 555 -8.01 -26.78 -19.92
C PRO A 555 -9.09 -25.74 -20.22
N GLY A 556 -8.71 -24.49 -20.37
CA GLY A 556 -9.63 -23.40 -20.69
C GLY A 556 -8.94 -22.06 -20.77
N ASN A 557 -9.65 -21.09 -21.34
CA ASN A 557 -9.14 -19.73 -21.52
C ASN A 557 -9.96 -18.75 -20.68
N TRP A 558 -9.81 -18.86 -19.37
CA TRP A 558 -10.53 -18.00 -18.41
C TRP A 558 -9.69 -16.77 -18.04
N THR A 559 -10.39 -15.69 -17.74
CA THR A 559 -9.82 -14.44 -17.19
C THR A 559 -9.98 -14.36 -15.68
N GLU A 560 -10.74 -15.26 -15.09
CA GLU A 560 -10.92 -15.43 -13.65
C GLU A 560 -11.14 -16.91 -13.33
N LEU A 561 -10.97 -17.30 -12.07
CA LEU A 561 -11.14 -18.68 -11.64
C LEU A 561 -12.60 -19.14 -11.86
N PRO A 562 -12.84 -20.12 -12.76
CA PRO A 562 -14.18 -20.57 -13.09
C PRO A 562 -14.81 -21.43 -11.99
N ASP A 563 -16.09 -21.74 -12.12
CA ASP A 563 -16.76 -22.77 -11.33
C ASP A 563 -16.35 -24.16 -11.83
N LEU A 564 -15.27 -24.71 -11.29
CA LEU A 564 -14.69 -25.98 -11.71
C LEU A 564 -15.60 -27.19 -11.48
N THR A 565 -16.70 -27.04 -10.73
CA THR A 565 -17.70 -28.11 -10.61
C THR A 565 -18.51 -28.35 -11.89
N LYS A 566 -18.47 -27.40 -12.81
CA LYS A 566 -19.14 -27.44 -14.14
C LYS A 566 -18.20 -27.83 -15.27
N GLU A 567 -16.90 -27.96 -14.98
CA GLU A 567 -15.87 -28.24 -15.97
C GLU A 567 -15.44 -29.70 -15.93
N GLN A 568 -14.87 -30.19 -17.01
CA GLN A 568 -14.38 -31.56 -17.11
C GLN A 568 -12.85 -31.59 -16.97
N ALA A 569 -12.37 -32.31 -15.97
CA ALA A 569 -10.95 -32.57 -15.84
C ALA A 569 -10.44 -33.48 -16.97
N VAL A 570 -9.32 -33.12 -17.58
CA VAL A 570 -8.68 -33.88 -18.66
C VAL A 570 -7.51 -34.70 -18.16
N PHE A 571 -6.78 -34.20 -17.16
CA PHE A 571 -5.68 -34.90 -16.52
C PHE A 571 -5.85 -34.92 -15.01
N ASN A 572 -5.31 -35.95 -14.39
CA ASN A 572 -5.19 -36.06 -12.95
C ASN A 572 -3.88 -36.76 -12.58
N GLY A 573 -3.42 -36.52 -11.36
CA GLY A 573 -2.19 -37.10 -10.89
C GLY A 573 -1.97 -36.84 -9.41
N GLN A 574 -0.73 -36.98 -9.00
CA GLN A 574 -0.29 -36.76 -7.63
C GLN A 574 1.01 -35.98 -7.63
N SER A 575 1.20 -35.13 -6.63
CA SER A 575 2.42 -34.34 -6.46
C SER A 575 2.72 -34.13 -4.98
N PRO A 576 3.99 -33.94 -4.59
CA PRO A 576 4.34 -33.67 -3.21
C PRO A 576 3.89 -32.27 -2.72
N SER A 577 3.58 -31.36 -3.62
CA SER A 577 3.24 -29.97 -3.35
C SER A 577 2.14 -29.48 -4.30
N LEU A 578 1.82 -28.18 -4.23
CA LEU A 578 0.92 -27.49 -5.18
C LEU A 578 1.58 -27.37 -6.56
N SER A 579 2.00 -28.45 -7.14
CA SER A 579 2.52 -28.52 -8.50
C SER A 579 1.68 -29.46 -9.34
N ALA A 580 1.44 -29.08 -10.58
CA ALA A 580 0.79 -29.90 -11.56
C ALA A 580 1.61 -29.83 -12.86
N ASN A 581 1.65 -30.92 -13.61
CA ASN A 581 2.36 -30.94 -14.90
C ASN A 581 1.36 -31.16 -16.03
N PRO A 582 0.77 -30.07 -16.55
CA PRO A 582 -0.22 -30.12 -17.61
C PRO A 582 0.46 -30.21 -18.99
N GLN A 583 1.07 -31.34 -19.35
CA GLN A 583 1.75 -31.50 -20.64
C GLN A 583 0.90 -31.00 -21.80
N GLY A 584 1.37 -29.95 -22.48
CA GLY A 584 0.75 -29.40 -23.68
C GLY A 584 -0.28 -28.29 -23.47
N PHE A 585 -0.55 -27.85 -22.24
CA PHE A 585 -1.46 -26.70 -21.99
C PHE A 585 -0.71 -25.49 -21.48
N VAL A 586 -0.97 -24.34 -22.10
CA VAL A 586 -0.46 -23.03 -21.69
C VAL A 586 -1.45 -22.32 -20.77
N ARG A 587 -2.75 -22.60 -20.92
CA ARG A 587 -3.83 -22.00 -20.11
C ARG A 587 -4.74 -23.08 -19.56
N TYR A 588 -4.90 -23.10 -18.26
CA TYR A 588 -5.71 -24.10 -17.56
C TYR A 588 -6.04 -23.63 -16.14
N ALA A 589 -6.99 -24.27 -15.51
CA ALA A 589 -7.15 -24.25 -14.05
C ALA A 589 -6.72 -25.59 -13.46
N ALA A 590 -6.19 -25.57 -12.26
CA ALA A 590 -5.79 -26.76 -11.51
C ALA A 590 -6.50 -26.81 -10.17
N VAL A 591 -6.79 -28.02 -9.72
CA VAL A 591 -7.31 -28.32 -8.38
C VAL A 591 -6.34 -29.24 -7.69
N TRP A 592 -6.05 -28.97 -6.43
CA TRP A 592 -5.30 -29.85 -5.55
C TRP A 592 -6.15 -30.21 -4.34
N ASP A 593 -6.28 -31.52 -4.08
CA ASP A 593 -7.07 -32.07 -2.98
C ASP A 593 -6.20 -32.95 -2.08
N GLY A 594 -6.44 -32.85 -0.77
CA GLY A 594 -5.74 -33.68 0.20
C GLY A 594 -6.06 -33.33 1.64
N LEU A 595 -5.07 -33.55 2.47
CA LEU A 595 -5.08 -33.25 3.89
C LEU A 595 -3.84 -32.43 4.24
N ILE A 596 -4.01 -31.45 5.13
CA ILE A 596 -2.94 -30.69 5.75
C ILE A 596 -2.81 -31.12 7.22
N ASP A 597 -1.59 -31.38 7.68
CA ASP A 597 -1.31 -31.80 9.06
C ASP A 597 -1.00 -30.61 9.96
N ILE A 598 -1.89 -30.34 10.89
CA ILE A 598 -1.80 -29.23 11.85
C ILE A 598 -1.03 -29.69 13.08
N PRO A 599 0.12 -29.06 13.42
CA PRO A 599 1.05 -29.60 14.42
C PRO A 599 0.55 -29.47 15.88
N ALA A 600 -0.29 -28.48 16.18
CA ALA A 600 -0.80 -28.23 17.53
C ALA A 600 -2.20 -27.59 17.49
N ASP A 601 -2.95 -27.74 18.57
CA ASP A 601 -4.21 -26.99 18.74
C ASP A 601 -3.95 -25.48 18.74
N GLY A 602 -4.69 -24.72 17.94
CA GLY A 602 -4.52 -23.26 17.95
C GLY A 602 -5.27 -22.49 16.89
N GLY A 603 -5.11 -21.18 16.97
CA GLY A 603 -5.48 -20.26 15.91
C GLY A 603 -4.38 -20.20 14.86
N TYR A 604 -4.72 -20.43 13.61
CA TYR A 604 -3.81 -20.39 12.47
C TYR A 604 -4.25 -19.30 11.50
N THR A 605 -3.29 -18.58 10.94
CA THR A 605 -3.51 -17.75 9.75
C THR A 605 -2.91 -18.46 8.56
N PHE A 606 -3.67 -18.57 7.48
CA PHE A 606 -3.19 -19.04 6.18
C PHE A 606 -3.12 -17.88 5.22
N HIS A 607 -2.02 -17.77 4.51
CA HIS A 607 -1.73 -16.72 3.53
C HIS A 607 -1.65 -17.38 2.16
N LEU A 608 -2.46 -16.90 1.23
CA LEU A 608 -2.50 -17.37 -0.15
C LEU A 608 -1.86 -16.34 -1.05
N LEU A 609 -0.84 -16.73 -1.78
CA LEU A 609 -0.17 -15.92 -2.80
C LEU A 609 -0.35 -16.57 -4.16
N ASP A 610 -0.74 -15.77 -5.15
CA ASP A 610 -0.90 -16.23 -6.52
C ASP A 610 -0.90 -15.04 -7.50
N ARG A 611 -0.68 -15.29 -8.79
CA ARG A 611 -0.66 -14.24 -9.83
C ARG A 611 -1.92 -14.19 -10.68
N ASP A 612 -2.55 -15.33 -10.90
CA ASP A 612 -3.65 -15.47 -11.86
C ASP A 612 -5.03 -15.58 -11.23
N GLY A 613 -5.08 -15.92 -9.96
CA GLY A 613 -6.29 -16.15 -9.18
C GLY A 613 -6.32 -17.56 -8.57
N ALA A 614 -6.45 -17.62 -7.26
CA ALA A 614 -6.50 -18.87 -6.52
C ALA A 614 -7.56 -18.84 -5.40
N ARG A 615 -7.94 -20.01 -4.92
CA ARG A 615 -8.84 -20.19 -3.78
C ARG A 615 -8.32 -21.30 -2.87
N LEU A 616 -8.27 -21.00 -1.58
CA LEU A 616 -7.92 -21.96 -0.53
C LEU A 616 -9.16 -22.28 0.32
N VAL A 617 -9.45 -23.57 0.46
CA VAL A 617 -10.54 -24.08 1.29
C VAL A 617 -9.97 -25.10 2.28
N ILE A 618 -10.28 -24.96 3.57
CA ILE A 618 -9.91 -25.91 4.62
C ILE A 618 -11.19 -26.35 5.35
N ASP A 619 -11.38 -27.64 5.51
CA ASP A 619 -12.59 -28.26 6.10
C ASP A 619 -13.91 -27.70 5.50
N GLY A 620 -13.91 -27.51 4.18
CA GLY A 620 -15.05 -27.01 3.44
C GLY A 620 -15.33 -25.51 3.60
N VAL A 621 -14.44 -24.75 4.26
CA VAL A 621 -14.55 -23.30 4.43
C VAL A 621 -13.52 -22.59 3.56
N GLN A 622 -13.95 -21.61 2.77
CA GLN A 622 -13.03 -20.74 2.05
C GLN A 622 -12.25 -19.88 3.06
N VAL A 623 -10.95 -20.05 3.08
CA VAL A 623 -10.04 -19.33 3.97
C VAL A 623 -9.49 -18.09 3.30
N ALA A 624 -9.07 -18.23 2.04
CA ALA A 624 -8.51 -17.11 1.26
C ALA A 624 -8.88 -17.26 -0.22
N ARG A 625 -8.94 -16.14 -0.93
CA ARG A 625 -9.16 -16.08 -2.37
C ARG A 625 -8.48 -14.87 -2.98
N THR A 626 -7.50 -15.09 -3.83
CA THR A 626 -6.93 -14.02 -4.65
C THR A 626 -7.85 -13.71 -5.84
N GLY A 627 -7.85 -12.46 -6.28
CA GLY A 627 -8.68 -12.02 -7.41
C GLY A 627 -8.12 -12.44 -8.78
N PRO A 628 -8.82 -12.11 -9.88
CA PRO A 628 -8.33 -12.35 -11.23
C PRO A 628 -7.05 -11.56 -11.52
N PRO A 629 -6.28 -11.91 -12.57
CA PRO A 629 -5.14 -11.12 -13.00
C PRO A 629 -5.54 -9.66 -13.20
N PHE A 630 -4.62 -8.74 -12.95
CA PHE A 630 -4.88 -7.33 -13.21
C PHE A 630 -5.24 -7.10 -14.68
N ALA A 631 -6.15 -6.14 -14.91
CA ALA A 631 -6.37 -5.61 -16.25
C ALA A 631 -5.02 -5.19 -16.86
N GLN A 632 -4.89 -5.30 -18.18
CA GLN A 632 -3.66 -4.96 -18.88
C GLN A 632 -3.17 -3.57 -18.50
N VAL A 633 -2.00 -3.52 -17.87
CA VAL A 633 -1.21 -2.30 -17.68
C VAL A 633 -0.04 -2.40 -18.65
N CYS A 634 0.29 -1.35 -19.36
CA CYS A 634 1.37 -1.32 -20.36
C CYS A 634 1.24 -2.37 -21.48
N GLY A 635 0.03 -2.78 -21.83
CA GLY A 635 -0.20 -3.74 -22.93
C GLY A 635 0.10 -5.22 -22.60
N SER A 636 0.55 -5.51 -21.39
CA SER A 636 0.80 -6.87 -20.90
C SER A 636 -0.15 -7.22 -19.76
N PRO A 637 -0.58 -8.48 -19.62
CA PRO A 637 -1.28 -8.92 -18.41
C PRO A 637 -0.41 -8.64 -17.20
N GLY A 638 -1.00 -8.08 -16.14
CA GLY A 638 -0.27 -7.79 -14.92
C GLY A 638 0.30 -9.08 -14.32
N ASN A 639 1.61 -9.12 -14.09
CA ASN A 639 2.34 -10.26 -13.52
C ASN A 639 2.51 -10.11 -11.99
N ALA A 640 1.72 -9.26 -11.36
CA ALA A 640 1.84 -8.95 -9.95
C ALA A 640 1.37 -10.09 -9.06
N MET A 641 2.15 -10.39 -8.03
CA MET A 641 1.76 -11.30 -6.96
C MET A 641 0.55 -10.73 -6.22
N ARG A 642 -0.49 -11.54 -6.05
CA ARG A 642 -1.67 -11.23 -5.27
C ARG A 642 -1.63 -11.95 -3.95
N TYR A 643 -2.27 -11.36 -2.98
CA TYR A 643 -2.25 -11.84 -1.61
C TYR A 643 -3.63 -11.75 -0.99
N ASP A 644 -4.00 -12.81 -0.27
CA ASP A 644 -5.16 -12.85 0.62
C ASP A 644 -4.88 -13.78 1.78
N ARG A 645 -5.61 -13.65 2.88
CA ARG A 645 -5.43 -14.48 4.07
C ARG A 645 -6.71 -14.67 4.85
N GLY A 646 -6.72 -15.68 5.72
CA GLY A 646 -7.80 -15.91 6.66
C GLY A 646 -7.34 -16.73 7.86
N ALA A 647 -8.07 -16.57 8.96
CA ALA A 647 -7.78 -17.21 10.23
C ALA A 647 -8.75 -18.36 10.54
N MET A 648 -8.24 -19.42 11.17
CA MET A 648 -9.04 -20.58 11.61
C MET A 648 -8.59 -21.10 12.97
N GLY A 649 -9.54 -21.58 13.76
CA GLY A 649 -9.27 -22.35 14.97
C GLY A 649 -9.22 -23.86 14.64
N LEU A 650 -8.05 -24.48 14.73
CA LEU A 650 -7.83 -25.87 14.33
C LEU A 650 -7.30 -26.71 15.50
N ARG A 651 -7.81 -27.96 15.61
CA ARG A 651 -7.20 -28.97 16.46
C ARG A 651 -5.99 -29.59 15.77
N ALA A 652 -5.06 -30.12 16.56
CA ALA A 652 -3.93 -30.84 16.02
C ALA A 652 -4.39 -32.10 15.24
N GLY A 653 -3.75 -32.34 14.10
CA GLY A 653 -4.04 -33.49 13.24
C GLY A 653 -4.38 -33.09 11.81
N LYS A 654 -4.97 -33.99 11.05
CA LYS A 654 -5.21 -33.83 9.63
C LYS A 654 -6.54 -33.11 9.36
N HIS A 655 -6.50 -32.07 8.53
CA HIS A 655 -7.67 -31.32 8.05
C HIS A 655 -7.75 -31.40 6.54
N THR A 656 -8.96 -31.39 5.99
CA THR A 656 -9.10 -31.41 4.52
C THR A 656 -8.60 -30.10 3.94
N ILE A 657 -7.84 -30.18 2.85
CA ILE A 657 -7.41 -29.02 2.07
C ILE A 657 -7.83 -29.19 0.61
N HIS A 658 -8.37 -28.12 0.04
CA HIS A 658 -8.72 -27.99 -1.36
C HIS A 658 -8.21 -26.65 -1.86
N VAL A 659 -7.42 -26.68 -2.92
CA VAL A 659 -6.84 -25.50 -3.52
C VAL A 659 -7.21 -25.46 -4.99
N GLU A 660 -7.67 -24.31 -5.47
CA GLU A 660 -7.87 -24.06 -6.90
C GLU A 660 -6.90 -22.97 -7.33
N GLY A 661 -6.33 -23.09 -8.51
CA GLY A 661 -5.43 -22.09 -9.10
C GLY A 661 -5.67 -21.95 -10.59
N LEU A 662 -5.70 -20.72 -11.09
CA LEU A 662 -5.74 -20.40 -12.50
C LEU A 662 -4.32 -20.22 -13.04
N HIS A 663 -4.05 -20.72 -14.22
CA HIS A 663 -2.82 -20.51 -14.98
C HIS A 663 -3.17 -19.90 -16.33
N SER A 664 -3.15 -18.56 -16.38
CA SER A 664 -3.53 -17.81 -17.59
C SER A 664 -2.39 -17.00 -18.18
N VAL A 665 -1.49 -16.48 -17.33
CA VAL A 665 -0.38 -15.61 -17.72
C VAL A 665 0.95 -15.98 -17.04
N SER A 666 0.94 -16.79 -15.99
CA SER A 666 2.12 -17.20 -15.24
C SER A 666 2.29 -18.72 -15.20
N GLU A 667 3.53 -19.18 -15.00
CA GLU A 667 3.86 -20.60 -14.88
C GLU A 667 3.87 -21.10 -13.41
N GLY A 668 3.67 -20.20 -12.43
CA GLY A 668 3.74 -20.51 -11.01
C GLY A 668 2.47 -21.13 -10.45
N ALA A 669 2.61 -22.08 -9.52
CA ALA A 669 1.50 -22.55 -8.71
C ALA A 669 1.23 -21.59 -7.52
N PRO A 670 0.01 -21.59 -6.95
CA PRO A 670 -0.26 -20.84 -5.74
C PRO A 670 0.70 -21.22 -4.60
N ALA A 671 1.12 -20.27 -3.80
CA ALA A 671 1.92 -20.49 -2.61
C ALA A 671 1.07 -20.29 -1.35
N ILE A 672 1.16 -21.20 -0.40
CA ILE A 672 0.46 -21.11 0.88
C ILE A 672 1.48 -21.00 2.00
N TYR A 673 1.45 -19.88 2.71
CA TYR A 673 2.16 -19.71 3.97
C TYR A 673 1.19 -19.87 5.13
N TRP A 674 1.72 -20.21 6.27
CA TRP A 674 0.95 -20.32 7.52
C TRP A 674 1.73 -19.78 8.71
N GLU A 675 1.01 -19.34 9.71
CA GLU A 675 1.52 -19.03 11.05
C GLU A 675 0.55 -19.54 12.10
N GLY A 676 1.05 -19.86 13.30
CA GLY A 676 0.22 -20.38 14.38
C GLY A 676 0.97 -20.46 15.71
N PRO A 677 0.42 -21.13 16.73
CA PRO A 677 1.07 -21.27 18.02
C PRO A 677 2.46 -21.89 17.89
N ALA A 678 3.51 -21.17 18.31
CA ALA A 678 4.91 -21.55 18.18
C ALA A 678 5.37 -21.86 16.74
N LEU A 679 4.60 -21.45 15.73
CA LEU A 679 4.91 -21.60 14.33
C LEU A 679 5.04 -20.17 13.71
N PRO A 680 6.25 -19.71 13.39
CA PRO A 680 6.43 -18.43 12.71
C PRO A 680 5.88 -18.52 11.29
N LEU A 681 5.61 -17.34 10.70
CA LEU A 681 5.22 -17.24 9.29
C LEU A 681 6.23 -17.99 8.41
N THR A 682 5.76 -19.04 7.72
CA THR A 682 6.59 -19.90 6.88
C THR A 682 5.77 -20.54 5.77
N LEU A 683 6.41 -20.87 4.65
CA LEU A 683 5.78 -21.67 3.59
C LEU A 683 5.33 -23.03 4.14
N VAL A 684 4.12 -23.45 3.82
CA VAL A 684 3.65 -24.80 4.23
C VAL A 684 4.58 -25.86 3.65
N PRO A 685 5.25 -26.64 4.49
CA PRO A 685 6.22 -27.62 4.00
C PRO A 685 5.51 -28.79 3.30
N VAL A 686 6.16 -29.35 2.29
CA VAL A 686 5.61 -30.51 1.53
C VAL A 686 5.26 -31.69 2.41
N THR A 687 5.93 -31.84 3.55
CA THR A 687 5.69 -32.90 4.55
C THR A 687 4.38 -32.74 5.31
N ALA A 688 3.76 -31.54 5.27
CA ALA A 688 2.45 -31.31 5.88
C ALA A 688 1.30 -31.83 4.99
N TYR A 689 1.56 -32.15 3.73
CA TYR A 689 0.53 -32.63 2.81
C TYR A 689 0.45 -34.16 2.75
N SER A 690 -0.78 -34.65 2.73
CA SER A 690 -1.08 -36.06 2.48
C SER A 690 -2.44 -36.20 1.79
N TYR A 691 -2.69 -37.35 1.16
CA TYR A 691 -4.00 -37.67 0.60
C TYR A 691 -4.46 -39.06 1.04
N ALA A 692 -5.77 -39.28 1.10
CA ALA A 692 -6.36 -40.53 1.51
C ALA A 692 -6.00 -41.63 0.50
N ARG A 693 -5.50 -42.77 0.98
CA ARG A 693 -5.28 -43.97 0.16
C ARG A 693 -6.64 -44.47 -0.28
N LYS A 694 -6.93 -44.45 -1.57
CA LYS A 694 -8.05 -45.20 -2.12
C LYS A 694 -7.67 -46.65 -2.08
N ASP A 695 -8.36 -47.47 -1.30
CA ASP A 695 -8.19 -48.91 -1.37
C ASP A 695 -8.49 -49.35 -2.80
N VAL A 696 -7.49 -49.93 -3.45
CA VAL A 696 -7.67 -50.62 -4.72
C VAL A 696 -8.54 -51.83 -4.40
N VAL A 697 -9.84 -51.71 -4.67
CA VAL A 697 -10.70 -52.89 -4.72
C VAL A 697 -10.21 -53.68 -5.94
N THR A 698 -9.29 -54.60 -5.70
CA THR A 698 -8.96 -55.66 -6.67
C THR A 698 -10.22 -56.44 -6.91
N ARG A 699 -10.81 -56.22 -8.09
CA ARG A 699 -11.78 -57.18 -8.66
C ARG A 699 -11.06 -58.30 -9.35
#